data_f458880a255408ab98cf3715628624b5
#
_entry.id   f458880a255408ab98cf3715628624b5
#
_cell.length_a   1.000
_cell.length_b   1.000
_cell.length_c   1.000
_cell.angle_alpha   90.00
_cell.angle_beta   90.00
_cell.angle_gamma   90.00
#
_symmetry.space_group_name_H-M   'P 1'
#
loop_
_entity.id
_entity.type
_entity.pdbx_description
1 polymer ?
#
loop_
_entity_poly.entity_id
_entity_poly.type
_entity_poly.pdbx_seq_one_letter_code
_entity_poly.pdbx_strand_id
1 'polypeptide(L)'
;MSIRYRPEIDGLRAIAVLGVIFYHADLLIFGSKPFKGGFIGVDIFFVISGYLITSIIFQEKINTGTFSFKYFYERRIRRILPALLTVMLVSFIFAWIYLLPNDLVDFSKSLISSLGFVSNFYFHYSGQSYGAESGLLKPLLHTWSLSVEEQFYIFFPLLILIFINYKKTIILNFILLGIIISFCLAVWGSKNFSSATFYLIHSRMWEILFGSFLSYIEIFRPYSLKNKIFSNFLPFTGLLLILLTIVFFKLHFNHPSFYTLPAITGTGFIIYYSNKNEITYKILSSRLLVGIGLISYSLYLWHYPIFSFLKIIQIERDSIFTNLTIFILIFVVSALSYFLIEKPFRKKQSKFRYIFLIIVLFILSLLSLASYTILNEGTNKKLPLVLSKNLYEKPWLLLKNEEGQYCHNSKKGCDFNKSSKNKVFLIGDSHAGSLMFDLKNRLVKQDYRFITSTKDGCIYLPGFNRIHRESKKIHYACNDEYFSWLKDKLNRYDGSIIIISGMFQMYLNNYLWFDNEEDGEYRGVWRDGIFVPIKNNDTIQSVFKEEMTRLSENNKIILVYPIPETGWNIPRKIYSQWIKRDKKINNEFFLSDITTSYSVYKKRSSSTFKLFDSIDNENIYRVYPSSIFCNTSIYDRCITHDKEYIYYSDDNHPSGKGAEKINNLILEKIKEIEKF
;
A
#
# COMPACT_ATOMS: atom_id res chain seq x y z
N MET A 1 -5.75 4.24 45.40
CA MET A 1 -4.70 3.25 45.07
C MET A 1 -4.15 3.58 43.66
N SER A 2 -2.84 3.71 43.53
CA SER A 2 -2.21 3.83 42.19
C SER A 2 -2.38 2.49 41.46
N ILE A 3 -2.53 2.54 40.13
CA ILE A 3 -2.50 1.30 39.32
C ILE A 3 -1.19 0.60 39.64
N ARG A 4 -1.26 -0.64 40.11
CA ARG A 4 -0.08 -1.45 40.41
C ARG A 4 0.71 -1.63 39.10
N TYR A 5 2.02 -1.30 39.14
CA TYR A 5 2.90 -1.53 37.99
C TYR A 5 2.95 -3.02 37.64
N ARG A 6 2.83 -3.32 36.34
CA ARG A 6 2.72 -4.67 35.76
C ARG A 6 3.82 -4.87 34.71
N PRO A 7 5.03 -5.32 35.14
CA PRO A 7 6.19 -5.45 34.25
C PRO A 7 5.95 -6.46 33.10
N GLU A 8 5.11 -7.48 33.31
CA GLU A 8 4.75 -8.45 32.28
C GLU A 8 3.98 -7.83 31.11
N ILE A 9 3.26 -6.74 31.31
CA ILE A 9 2.61 -5.98 30.23
C ILE A 9 3.66 -5.25 29.39
N ASP A 10 4.71 -4.70 30.00
CA ASP A 10 5.81 -4.11 29.25
C ASP A 10 6.56 -5.20 28.45
N GLY A 11 6.78 -6.40 29.03
CA GLY A 11 7.33 -7.53 28.29
C GLY A 11 6.44 -7.98 27.11
N LEU A 12 5.12 -7.96 27.27
CA LEU A 12 4.19 -8.25 26.19
C LEU A 12 4.25 -7.18 25.07
N ARG A 13 4.40 -5.91 25.42
CA ARG A 13 4.64 -4.82 24.47
C ARG A 13 5.95 -5.01 23.71
N ALA A 14 7.00 -5.56 24.35
CA ALA A 14 8.24 -5.89 23.69
C ALA A 14 8.04 -6.96 22.61
N ILE A 15 7.33 -8.05 22.92
CA ILE A 15 7.01 -9.09 21.91
C ILE A 15 6.22 -8.50 20.75
N ALA A 16 5.22 -7.68 21.04
CA ALA A 16 4.38 -7.04 20.03
C ALA A 16 5.20 -6.14 19.08
N VAL A 17 6.05 -5.24 19.63
CA VAL A 17 6.85 -4.33 18.79
C VAL A 17 7.93 -5.07 18.00
N LEU A 18 8.57 -6.08 18.59
CA LEU A 18 9.54 -6.91 17.87
C LEU A 18 8.91 -7.68 16.72
N GLY A 19 7.71 -8.25 16.92
CA GLY A 19 6.94 -8.87 15.84
C GLY A 19 6.71 -7.92 14.67
N VAL A 20 6.27 -6.68 14.94
CA VAL A 20 6.04 -5.65 13.93
C VAL A 20 7.34 -5.26 13.21
N ILE A 21 8.44 -5.08 13.95
CA ILE A 21 9.76 -4.71 13.36
C ILE A 21 10.25 -5.84 12.45
N PHE A 22 10.21 -7.11 12.89
CA PHE A 22 10.64 -8.24 12.08
C PHE A 22 9.78 -8.46 10.83
N TYR A 23 8.48 -8.20 10.91
CA TYR A 23 7.59 -8.21 9.76
C TYR A 23 8.00 -7.18 8.71
N HIS A 24 8.21 -5.92 9.11
CA HIS A 24 8.60 -4.85 8.18
C HIS A 24 10.06 -4.93 7.72
N ALA A 25 10.90 -5.62 8.48
CA ALA A 25 12.27 -5.92 8.06
C ALA A 25 12.34 -6.87 6.87
N ASP A 26 11.26 -7.63 6.62
CA ASP A 26 11.14 -8.58 5.49
C ASP A 26 12.33 -9.56 5.39
N LEU A 27 12.78 -10.05 6.55
CA LEU A 27 13.99 -10.89 6.64
C LEU A 27 13.80 -12.23 5.95
N LEU A 28 14.78 -12.59 5.12
CA LEU A 28 14.93 -13.92 4.58
C LEU A 28 15.86 -14.73 5.49
N ILE A 29 15.34 -15.81 6.10
CA ILE A 29 16.11 -16.76 6.91
C ILE A 29 15.98 -18.13 6.24
N PHE A 30 17.09 -18.69 5.76
CA PHE A 30 17.10 -19.95 5.00
C PHE A 30 16.09 -19.97 3.84
N GLY A 31 15.99 -18.86 3.08
CA GLY A 31 15.07 -18.74 1.93
C GLY A 31 13.58 -18.60 2.29
N SER A 32 13.23 -18.51 3.57
CA SER A 32 11.86 -18.31 4.04
C SER A 32 11.71 -17.00 4.82
N LYS A 33 10.48 -16.46 4.87
CA LYS A 33 10.12 -15.26 5.67
C LYS A 33 9.39 -15.74 6.93
N PRO A 34 10.08 -15.93 8.07
CA PRO A 34 9.49 -16.56 9.24
C PRO A 34 8.50 -15.71 10.02
N PHE A 35 8.52 -14.38 9.86
CA PHE A 35 7.71 -13.47 10.66
C PHE A 35 6.52 -12.86 9.88
N LYS A 36 5.90 -13.65 9.00
CA LYS A 36 4.79 -13.17 8.15
C LYS A 36 3.57 -12.66 8.92
N GLY A 37 3.35 -13.17 10.13
CA GLY A 37 2.27 -12.74 11.03
C GLY A 37 2.67 -11.63 12.02
N GLY A 38 3.88 -11.07 11.92
CA GLY A 38 4.38 -10.10 12.91
C GLY A 38 3.56 -8.81 13.00
N PHE A 39 2.81 -8.44 11.96
CA PHE A 39 1.89 -7.29 11.98
C PHE A 39 0.79 -7.42 13.05
N ILE A 40 0.46 -8.63 13.52
CA ILE A 40 -0.45 -8.92 14.63
C ILE A 40 0.01 -8.28 15.95
N GLY A 41 1.27 -7.87 16.06
CA GLY A 41 1.74 -7.05 17.16
C GLY A 41 0.91 -5.77 17.36
N VAL A 42 0.31 -5.21 16.30
CA VAL A 42 -0.61 -4.06 16.40
C VAL A 42 -1.90 -4.46 17.14
N ASP A 43 -2.45 -5.63 16.84
CA ASP A 43 -3.66 -6.16 17.48
C ASP A 43 -3.42 -6.38 18.99
N ILE A 44 -2.24 -6.88 19.35
CA ILE A 44 -1.81 -7.02 20.76
C ILE A 44 -1.75 -5.63 21.42
N PHE A 45 -1.22 -4.61 20.76
CA PHE A 45 -1.23 -3.24 21.28
C PHE A 45 -2.64 -2.71 21.49
N PHE A 46 -3.58 -2.97 20.58
CA PHE A 46 -4.97 -2.57 20.73
C PHE A 46 -5.61 -3.17 22.01
N VAL A 47 -5.39 -4.45 22.29
CA VAL A 47 -5.88 -5.07 23.53
C VAL A 47 -5.25 -4.43 24.77
N ILE A 48 -3.93 -4.23 24.77
CA ILE A 48 -3.22 -3.58 25.89
C ILE A 48 -3.73 -2.15 26.09
N SER A 49 -3.92 -1.39 25.02
CA SER A 49 -4.44 -0.03 25.04
C SER A 49 -5.85 0.05 25.64
N GLY A 50 -6.75 -0.82 25.18
CA GLY A 50 -8.10 -0.91 25.72
C GLY A 50 -8.10 -1.24 27.21
N TYR A 51 -7.30 -2.22 27.64
CA TYR A 51 -7.16 -2.60 29.04
C TYR A 51 -6.65 -1.44 29.90
N LEU A 52 -5.55 -0.80 29.51
CA LEU A 52 -4.93 0.25 30.31
C LEU A 52 -5.80 1.51 30.41
N ILE A 53 -6.40 1.96 29.32
CA ILE A 53 -7.26 3.15 29.29
C ILE A 53 -8.50 2.95 30.15
N THR A 54 -9.15 1.80 29.99
CA THR A 54 -10.35 1.47 30.77
C THR A 54 -10.04 1.34 32.27
N SER A 55 -8.89 0.72 32.60
CA SER A 55 -8.44 0.62 34.01
C SER A 55 -8.18 2.00 34.61
N ILE A 56 -7.58 2.93 33.87
CA ILE A 56 -7.37 4.30 34.34
C ILE A 56 -8.71 5.00 34.63
N ILE A 57 -9.68 4.91 33.71
CA ILE A 57 -10.98 5.57 33.84
C ILE A 57 -11.75 4.99 35.06
N PHE A 58 -11.84 3.67 35.14
CA PHE A 58 -12.59 3.03 36.23
C PHE A 58 -11.97 3.28 37.61
N GLN A 59 -10.65 3.14 37.74
CA GLN A 59 -9.96 3.36 38.99
C GLN A 59 -10.03 4.82 39.44
N GLU A 60 -9.88 5.79 38.54
CA GLU A 60 -10.01 7.21 38.88
C GLU A 60 -11.45 7.48 39.38
N LYS A 61 -12.46 7.05 38.62
CA LYS A 61 -13.86 7.25 39.02
C LYS A 61 -14.23 6.57 40.34
N ILE A 62 -13.76 5.34 40.58
CA ILE A 62 -14.04 4.61 41.83
C ILE A 62 -13.34 5.28 43.03
N ASN A 63 -12.08 5.71 42.85
CA ASN A 63 -11.29 6.24 43.95
C ASN A 63 -11.63 7.70 44.32
N THR A 64 -12.04 8.52 43.33
CA THR A 64 -12.27 9.95 43.52
C THR A 64 -13.72 10.40 43.37
N GLY A 65 -14.58 9.50 42.92
CA GLY A 65 -15.99 9.83 42.62
C GLY A 65 -16.15 10.61 41.28
N THR A 66 -15.06 11.12 40.72
CA THR A 66 -15.06 11.97 39.51
C THR A 66 -14.03 11.47 38.48
N PHE A 67 -14.08 11.98 37.26
CA PHE A 67 -13.06 11.74 36.23
C PHE A 67 -12.64 13.07 35.63
N SER A 68 -11.35 13.31 35.56
CA SER A 68 -10.79 14.55 35.01
C SER A 68 -10.32 14.36 33.58
N PHE A 69 -11.14 14.79 32.61
CA PHE A 69 -10.75 14.83 31.18
C PHE A 69 -9.44 15.61 30.95
N LYS A 70 -9.31 16.78 31.58
CA LYS A 70 -8.10 17.62 31.48
C LYS A 70 -6.86 16.85 31.88
N TYR A 71 -6.89 16.16 33.00
CA TYR A 71 -5.75 15.41 33.50
C TYR A 71 -5.48 14.15 32.68
N PHE A 72 -6.53 13.51 32.18
CA PHE A 72 -6.42 12.35 31.29
C PHE A 72 -5.73 12.73 29.98
N TYR A 73 -6.22 13.76 29.26
CA TYR A 73 -5.64 14.18 28.00
C TYR A 73 -4.24 14.82 28.16
N GLU A 74 -3.99 15.55 29.26
CA GLU A 74 -2.64 16.04 29.55
C GLU A 74 -1.62 14.90 29.58
N ARG A 75 -1.93 13.78 30.26
CA ARG A 75 -1.04 12.60 30.29
C ARG A 75 -0.83 11.98 28.92
N ARG A 76 -1.85 11.96 28.07
CA ARG A 76 -1.74 11.45 26.69
C ARG A 76 -0.88 12.36 25.82
N ILE A 77 -1.17 13.64 25.81
CA ILE A 77 -0.41 14.66 25.08
C ILE A 77 1.09 14.57 25.44
N ARG A 78 1.41 14.56 26.73
CA ARG A 78 2.81 14.46 27.21
C ARG A 78 3.50 13.15 26.78
N ARG A 79 2.75 12.08 26.61
CA ARG A 79 3.30 10.76 26.26
C ARG A 79 3.47 10.58 24.76
N ILE A 80 2.54 11.08 23.95
CA ILE A 80 2.39 10.71 22.54
C ILE A 80 2.98 11.78 21.63
N LEU A 81 2.56 13.03 21.77
CA LEU A 81 2.87 14.08 20.80
C LEU A 81 4.35 14.41 20.69
N PRO A 82 5.17 14.55 21.76
CA PRO A 82 6.55 14.97 21.61
C PRO A 82 7.38 14.02 20.72
N ALA A 83 7.29 12.71 20.95
CA ALA A 83 8.01 11.73 20.14
C ALA A 83 7.43 11.64 18.71
N LEU A 84 6.11 11.67 18.55
CA LEU A 84 5.46 11.65 17.23
C LEU A 84 5.88 12.84 16.38
N LEU A 85 5.82 14.06 16.90
CA LEU A 85 6.19 15.28 16.18
C LEU A 85 7.67 15.27 15.78
N THR A 86 8.55 14.74 16.65
CA THR A 86 9.99 14.60 16.33
C THR A 86 10.21 13.65 15.18
N VAL A 87 9.57 12.48 15.20
CA VAL A 87 9.64 11.51 14.08
C VAL A 87 9.11 12.12 12.80
N MET A 88 7.99 12.84 12.86
CA MET A 88 7.40 13.53 11.71
C MET A 88 8.34 14.58 11.13
N LEU A 89 8.98 15.40 11.98
CA LEU A 89 9.93 16.42 11.53
C LEU A 89 11.14 15.78 10.83
N VAL A 90 11.76 14.80 11.48
CA VAL A 90 12.92 14.12 10.87
C VAL A 90 12.51 13.41 9.58
N SER A 91 11.35 12.75 9.58
CA SER A 91 10.81 12.13 8.36
C SER A 91 10.54 13.17 7.26
N PHE A 92 10.06 14.37 7.59
CA PHE A 92 9.87 15.46 6.63
C PHE A 92 11.19 15.92 6.02
N ILE A 93 12.25 16.06 6.82
CA ILE A 93 13.59 16.43 6.33
C ILE A 93 14.09 15.38 5.32
N PHE A 94 13.98 14.09 5.65
CA PHE A 94 14.36 13.01 4.75
C PHE A 94 13.45 12.96 3.50
N ALA A 95 12.14 13.15 3.66
CA ALA A 95 11.21 13.24 2.56
C ALA A 95 11.55 14.39 1.62
N TRP A 96 11.89 15.57 2.17
CA TRP A 96 12.34 16.72 1.38
C TRP A 96 13.58 16.42 0.55
N ILE A 97 14.51 15.62 1.05
CA ILE A 97 15.76 15.28 0.36
C ILE A 97 15.51 14.18 -0.68
N TYR A 98 14.80 13.10 -0.33
CA TYR A 98 14.81 11.85 -1.08
C TYR A 98 13.55 11.57 -1.89
N LEU A 99 12.42 12.22 -1.61
CA LEU A 99 11.19 11.98 -2.36
C LEU A 99 11.11 12.85 -3.61
N LEU A 100 10.55 12.29 -4.67
CA LEU A 100 10.13 13.05 -5.84
C LEU A 100 9.01 14.03 -5.47
N PRO A 101 8.78 15.11 -6.24
CA PRO A 101 7.77 16.11 -5.92
C PRO A 101 6.38 15.54 -5.61
N ASN A 102 5.85 14.64 -6.45
CA ASN A 102 4.55 14.01 -6.20
C ASN A 102 4.53 13.16 -4.93
N ASP A 103 5.60 12.38 -4.71
CA ASP A 103 5.74 11.56 -3.51
C ASP A 103 5.85 12.44 -2.24
N LEU A 104 6.49 13.60 -2.37
CA LEU A 104 6.60 14.57 -1.29
C LEU A 104 5.25 15.23 -0.98
N VAL A 105 4.44 15.50 -1.99
CA VAL A 105 3.05 15.97 -1.80
C VAL A 105 2.21 14.91 -1.09
N ASP A 106 2.29 13.65 -1.50
CA ASP A 106 1.59 12.54 -0.85
C ASP A 106 2.06 12.31 0.59
N PHE A 107 3.37 12.40 0.82
CA PHE A 107 3.94 12.40 2.17
C PHE A 107 3.36 13.53 3.02
N SER A 108 3.30 14.76 2.48
CA SER A 108 2.78 15.94 3.18
C SER A 108 1.30 15.79 3.54
N LYS A 109 0.48 15.22 2.64
CA LYS A 109 -0.93 14.88 2.93
C LYS A 109 -1.03 13.84 4.04
N SER A 110 -0.18 12.81 4.01
CA SER A 110 -0.13 11.79 5.06
C SER A 110 0.32 12.36 6.41
N LEU A 111 1.23 13.34 6.42
CA LEU A 111 1.68 14.05 7.61
C LEU A 111 0.56 14.86 8.24
N ILE A 112 -0.18 15.66 7.46
CA ILE A 112 -1.35 16.42 7.94
C ILE A 112 -2.40 15.47 8.51
N SER A 113 -2.69 14.38 7.82
CA SER A 113 -3.65 13.37 8.27
C SER A 113 -3.22 12.69 9.57
N SER A 114 -1.91 12.48 9.75
CA SER A 114 -1.34 11.89 10.97
C SER A 114 -1.37 12.85 12.15
N LEU A 115 -1.14 14.16 11.92
CA LEU A 115 -1.30 15.19 12.94
C LEU A 115 -2.73 15.31 13.44
N GLY A 116 -3.72 15.11 12.55
CA GLY A 116 -5.14 15.08 12.88
C GLY A 116 -5.66 13.74 13.41
N PHE A 117 -4.82 12.73 13.55
CA PHE A 117 -5.23 11.36 13.90
C PHE A 117 -6.32 10.77 13.00
N VAL A 118 -6.25 11.10 11.70
CA VAL A 118 -7.13 10.57 10.65
C VAL A 118 -6.35 9.88 9.52
N SER A 119 -5.09 9.51 9.77
CA SER A 119 -4.24 8.87 8.77
C SER A 119 -4.75 7.48 8.34
N ASN A 120 -5.53 6.80 9.18
CA ASN A 120 -6.21 5.56 8.83
C ASN A 120 -7.21 5.75 7.67
N PHE A 121 -7.96 6.83 7.62
CA PHE A 121 -8.80 7.18 6.46
C PHE A 121 -7.96 7.53 5.24
N TYR A 122 -6.93 8.36 5.42
CA TYR A 122 -6.04 8.74 4.32
C TYR A 122 -5.42 7.51 3.64
N PHE A 123 -4.85 6.58 4.41
CA PHE A 123 -4.21 5.39 3.85
C PHE A 123 -5.21 4.39 3.27
N HIS A 124 -6.42 4.31 3.81
CA HIS A 124 -7.50 3.55 3.20
C HIS A 124 -7.79 4.05 1.78
N TYR A 125 -8.06 5.34 1.60
CA TYR A 125 -8.39 5.89 0.29
C TYR A 125 -7.20 5.95 -0.66
N SER A 126 -6.02 6.34 -0.20
CA SER A 126 -4.83 6.45 -1.04
C SER A 126 -4.29 5.09 -1.51
N GLY A 127 -4.60 4.00 -0.81
CA GLY A 127 -4.22 2.62 -1.19
C GLY A 127 -5.13 1.98 -2.22
N GLN A 128 -6.30 2.55 -2.49
CA GLN A 128 -7.27 2.03 -3.46
C GLN A 128 -7.09 2.59 -4.88
N SER A 129 -6.29 3.62 -5.04
CA SER A 129 -6.02 4.23 -6.35
C SER A 129 -5.27 3.23 -7.23
N TYR A 130 -5.64 3.16 -8.51
CA TYR A 130 -4.88 2.39 -9.50
C TYR A 130 -3.42 2.91 -9.57
N GLY A 131 -2.47 1.98 -9.56
CA GLY A 131 -1.06 2.32 -9.46
C GLY A 131 -0.66 2.91 -8.09
N ALA A 132 -1.49 2.69 -7.04
CA ALA A 132 -1.13 3.07 -5.69
C ALA A 132 0.18 2.39 -5.29
N GLU A 133 1.06 3.19 -4.69
CA GLU A 133 2.36 2.71 -4.27
C GLU A 133 2.27 1.65 -3.18
N SER A 134 3.27 0.78 -3.17
CA SER A 134 3.48 -0.14 -2.04
C SER A 134 3.48 0.64 -0.72
N GLY A 135 2.78 0.14 0.28
CA GLY A 135 2.77 0.74 1.62
C GLY A 135 4.18 0.96 2.18
N LEU A 136 5.14 0.09 1.81
CA LEU A 136 6.54 0.21 2.22
C LEU A 136 7.26 1.47 1.69
N LEU A 137 6.69 2.18 0.70
CA LEU A 137 7.20 3.44 0.18
C LEU A 137 6.53 4.68 0.81
N LYS A 138 5.62 4.47 1.79
CA LYS A 138 4.90 5.55 2.49
C LYS A 138 5.43 5.70 3.92
N PRO A 139 6.40 6.60 4.21
CA PRO A 139 7.13 6.62 5.49
C PRO A 139 6.27 6.75 6.76
N LEU A 140 5.07 7.34 6.66
CA LEU A 140 4.17 7.52 7.81
C LEU A 140 3.02 6.50 7.85
N LEU A 141 3.04 5.44 7.02
CA LEU A 141 1.92 4.49 6.95
C LEU A 141 1.54 3.93 8.33
N HIS A 142 2.53 3.54 9.15
CA HIS A 142 2.31 2.93 10.47
C HIS A 142 1.47 3.80 11.42
N THR A 143 1.33 5.11 11.16
CA THR A 143 0.52 6.03 12.00
C THR A 143 -0.99 5.74 11.93
N TRP A 144 -1.43 4.90 10.99
CA TRP A 144 -2.84 4.51 10.88
C TRP A 144 -3.38 3.86 12.16
N SER A 145 -2.59 2.99 12.79
CA SER A 145 -3.00 2.29 14.01
C SER A 145 -3.05 3.24 15.21
N LEU A 146 -2.10 4.18 15.29
CA LEU A 146 -2.13 5.24 16.29
C LEU A 146 -3.37 6.12 16.14
N SER A 147 -3.80 6.42 14.90
CA SER A 147 -5.05 7.14 14.64
C SER A 147 -6.27 6.39 15.18
N VAL A 148 -6.34 5.08 14.95
CA VAL A 148 -7.43 4.24 15.51
C VAL A 148 -7.43 4.26 17.05
N GLU A 149 -6.26 4.16 17.69
CA GLU A 149 -6.15 4.24 19.15
C GLU A 149 -6.58 5.60 19.70
N GLU A 150 -6.13 6.71 19.09
CA GLU A 150 -6.47 8.05 19.54
C GLU A 150 -7.95 8.38 19.33
N GLN A 151 -8.56 7.91 18.23
CA GLN A 151 -10.01 7.99 18.03
C GLN A 151 -10.76 7.27 19.16
N PHE A 152 -10.31 6.07 19.55
CA PHE A 152 -10.87 5.38 20.71
C PHE A 152 -10.68 6.18 22.00
N TYR A 153 -9.51 6.78 22.23
CA TYR A 153 -9.23 7.56 23.44
C TYR A 153 -10.05 8.86 23.54
N ILE A 154 -10.51 9.39 22.40
CA ILE A 154 -11.41 10.55 22.37
C ILE A 154 -12.84 10.13 22.69
N PHE A 155 -13.36 9.10 22.04
CA PHE A 155 -14.78 8.75 22.13
C PHE A 155 -15.10 7.86 23.32
N PHE A 156 -14.27 6.89 23.68
CA PHE A 156 -14.56 5.90 24.70
C PHE A 156 -14.73 6.49 26.11
N PRO A 157 -13.90 7.44 26.59
CA PRO A 157 -14.11 8.05 27.90
C PRO A 157 -15.44 8.80 27.99
N LEU A 158 -15.86 9.46 26.91
CA LEU A 158 -17.15 10.15 26.85
C LEU A 158 -18.31 9.16 26.98
N LEU A 159 -18.27 8.08 26.20
CA LEU A 159 -19.33 7.05 26.22
C LEU A 159 -19.39 6.32 27.55
N ILE A 160 -18.25 5.86 28.08
CA ILE A 160 -18.24 5.06 29.28
C ILE A 160 -18.70 5.86 30.51
N LEU A 161 -18.44 7.16 30.59
CA LEU A 161 -18.86 8.01 31.71
C LEU A 161 -20.37 8.30 31.70
N ILE A 162 -21.02 8.25 30.55
CA ILE A 162 -22.48 8.28 30.47
C ILE A 162 -23.04 7.06 31.20
N PHE A 163 -22.47 5.88 30.98
CA PHE A 163 -22.98 4.62 31.51
C PHE A 163 -22.50 4.30 32.94
N ILE A 164 -21.37 4.90 33.40
CA ILE A 164 -20.74 4.55 34.67
C ILE A 164 -21.62 4.89 35.91
N ASN A 165 -22.52 5.86 35.73
CA ASN A 165 -23.47 6.25 36.77
C ASN A 165 -24.70 5.31 36.84
N TYR A 166 -24.85 4.41 35.85
CA TYR A 166 -25.92 3.40 35.82
C TYR A 166 -25.45 2.06 36.40
N LYS A 167 -26.27 1.04 36.26
CA LYS A 167 -25.94 -0.33 36.72
C LYS A 167 -24.68 -0.85 35.99
N LYS A 168 -23.76 -1.45 36.71
CA LYS A 168 -22.52 -2.05 36.17
C LYS A 168 -22.78 -3.02 35.02
N THR A 169 -23.93 -3.72 35.03
CA THR A 169 -24.35 -4.62 33.94
C THR A 169 -24.57 -3.90 32.62
N ILE A 170 -24.96 -2.63 32.60
CA ILE A 170 -25.16 -1.86 31.39
C ILE A 170 -23.81 -1.61 30.70
N ILE A 171 -22.77 -1.29 31.50
CA ILE A 171 -21.40 -1.11 30.95
C ILE A 171 -20.91 -2.41 30.32
N LEU A 172 -21.11 -3.53 31.02
CA LEU A 172 -20.70 -4.83 30.49
C LEU A 172 -21.41 -5.15 29.17
N ASN A 173 -22.74 -4.98 29.15
CA ASN A 173 -23.52 -5.25 27.94
C ASN A 173 -23.12 -4.33 26.78
N PHE A 174 -22.82 -3.06 27.05
CA PHE A 174 -22.31 -2.10 26.02
C PHE A 174 -20.98 -2.56 25.45
N ILE A 175 -20.02 -2.97 26.30
CA ILE A 175 -18.72 -3.48 25.86
C ILE A 175 -18.88 -4.76 25.04
N LEU A 176 -19.68 -5.73 25.53
CA LEU A 176 -19.90 -7.00 24.83
C LEU A 176 -20.61 -6.81 23.50
N LEU A 177 -21.65 -5.97 23.46
CA LEU A 177 -22.34 -5.66 22.20
C LEU A 177 -21.40 -5.01 21.19
N GLY A 178 -20.56 -4.06 21.64
CA GLY A 178 -19.54 -3.43 20.80
C GLY A 178 -18.52 -4.43 20.25
N ILE A 179 -18.06 -5.39 21.08
CA ILE A 179 -17.17 -6.47 20.62
C ILE A 179 -17.86 -7.30 19.54
N ILE A 180 -19.08 -7.75 19.78
CA ILE A 180 -19.82 -8.62 18.83
C ILE A 180 -20.05 -7.90 17.51
N ILE A 181 -20.58 -6.68 17.54
CA ILE A 181 -20.85 -5.91 16.30
C ILE A 181 -19.55 -5.68 15.53
N SER A 182 -18.50 -5.18 16.19
CA SER A 182 -17.23 -4.88 15.53
C SER A 182 -16.55 -6.15 14.99
N PHE A 183 -16.62 -7.27 15.70
CA PHE A 183 -16.08 -8.54 15.23
C PHE A 183 -16.86 -9.11 14.02
N CYS A 184 -18.19 -9.03 14.06
CA CYS A 184 -19.03 -9.42 12.90
C CYS A 184 -18.67 -8.57 11.66
N LEU A 185 -18.52 -7.25 11.84
CA LEU A 185 -18.07 -6.34 10.78
C LEU A 185 -16.65 -6.69 10.28
N ALA A 186 -15.75 -7.08 11.18
CA ALA A 186 -14.40 -7.50 10.82
C ALA A 186 -14.41 -8.77 9.96
N VAL A 187 -15.13 -9.81 10.38
CA VAL A 187 -15.24 -11.09 9.66
C VAL A 187 -15.90 -10.92 8.30
N TRP A 188 -17.01 -10.18 8.24
CA TRP A 188 -17.71 -9.90 6.97
C TRP A 188 -16.90 -8.98 6.08
N GLY A 189 -16.36 -7.90 6.63
CA GLY A 189 -15.66 -6.87 5.89
C GLY A 189 -14.32 -7.33 5.35
N SER A 190 -13.57 -8.18 6.07
CA SER A 190 -12.28 -8.71 5.62
C SER A 190 -12.38 -9.53 4.32
N LYS A 191 -13.56 -10.13 4.05
CA LYS A 191 -13.85 -10.83 2.80
C LYS A 191 -14.34 -9.91 1.68
N ASN A 192 -14.99 -8.78 2.02
CA ASN A 192 -15.70 -7.95 1.06
C ASN A 192 -15.07 -6.59 0.80
N PHE A 193 -14.42 -6.02 1.83
CA PHE A 193 -13.84 -4.67 1.85
C PHE A 193 -12.54 -4.67 2.66
N SER A 194 -11.55 -5.47 2.24
CA SER A 194 -10.30 -5.75 2.99
C SER A 194 -9.58 -4.48 3.45
N SER A 195 -9.42 -3.48 2.58
CA SER A 195 -8.76 -2.22 2.93
C SER A 195 -9.54 -1.43 4.00
N ALA A 196 -10.86 -1.25 3.85
CA ALA A 196 -11.68 -0.56 4.86
C ALA A 196 -11.63 -1.29 6.21
N THR A 197 -11.71 -2.61 6.16
CA THR A 197 -11.68 -3.46 7.35
C THR A 197 -10.33 -3.43 8.05
N PHE A 198 -9.24 -3.29 7.30
CA PHE A 198 -7.90 -3.20 7.87
C PHE A 198 -7.66 -1.86 8.58
N TYR A 199 -8.05 -0.73 7.96
CA TYR A 199 -7.68 0.60 8.42
C TYR A 199 -8.71 1.27 9.34
N LEU A 200 -10.01 0.96 9.22
CA LEU A 200 -11.04 1.75 9.87
C LEU A 200 -11.43 1.19 11.25
N ILE A 201 -11.77 2.10 12.16
CA ILE A 201 -12.01 1.80 13.58
C ILE A 201 -13.16 0.82 13.79
N HIS A 202 -14.23 0.84 12.98
CA HIS A 202 -15.42 0.03 13.18
C HIS A 202 -15.16 -1.48 13.19
N SER A 203 -14.16 -1.95 12.47
CA SER A 203 -13.75 -3.35 12.34
C SER A 203 -12.56 -3.73 13.23
N ARG A 204 -11.93 -2.75 13.88
CA ARG A 204 -10.78 -2.92 14.77
C ARG A 204 -11.14 -2.69 16.25
N MET A 205 -12.30 -2.06 16.50
CA MET A 205 -12.72 -1.69 17.84
C MET A 205 -12.90 -2.89 18.78
N TRP A 206 -13.26 -4.08 18.25
CA TRP A 206 -13.45 -5.28 19.08
C TRP A 206 -12.17 -5.70 19.82
N GLU A 207 -11.00 -5.47 19.23
CA GLU A 207 -9.69 -5.76 19.83
C GLU A 207 -9.45 -4.85 21.04
N ILE A 208 -9.71 -3.55 20.88
CA ILE A 208 -9.56 -2.56 21.95
C ILE A 208 -10.62 -2.80 23.04
N LEU A 209 -11.87 -3.05 22.65
CA LEU A 209 -12.96 -3.35 23.59
C LEU A 209 -12.77 -4.66 24.34
N PHE A 210 -12.09 -5.66 23.72
CA PHE A 210 -11.70 -6.87 24.44
C PHE A 210 -10.75 -6.55 25.60
N GLY A 211 -9.79 -5.66 25.40
CA GLY A 211 -8.97 -5.12 26.48
C GLY A 211 -9.80 -4.40 27.55
N SER A 212 -10.79 -3.61 27.15
CA SER A 212 -11.72 -2.94 28.07
C SER A 212 -12.55 -3.94 28.88
N PHE A 213 -12.98 -5.02 28.25
CA PHE A 213 -13.69 -6.13 28.92
C PHE A 213 -12.83 -6.80 30.00
N LEU A 214 -11.55 -7.06 29.71
CA LEU A 214 -10.62 -7.62 30.71
C LEU A 214 -10.47 -6.70 31.93
N SER A 215 -10.33 -5.40 31.69
CA SER A 215 -10.29 -4.39 32.77
C SER A 215 -11.58 -4.36 33.60
N TYR A 216 -12.73 -4.44 32.92
CA TYR A 216 -14.01 -4.50 33.61
C TYR A 216 -14.12 -5.70 34.55
N ILE A 217 -13.77 -6.92 34.10
CA ILE A 217 -13.83 -8.13 34.91
C ILE A 217 -12.83 -8.02 36.06
N GLU A 218 -11.62 -7.56 35.84
CA GLU A 218 -10.60 -7.45 36.90
C GLU A 218 -11.03 -6.50 38.01
N ILE A 219 -11.71 -5.40 37.69
CA ILE A 219 -12.12 -4.39 38.68
C ILE A 219 -13.42 -4.73 39.36
N PHE A 220 -14.43 -5.21 38.64
CA PHE A 220 -15.77 -5.40 39.16
C PHE A 220 -16.13 -6.85 39.54
N ARG A 221 -15.35 -7.86 39.07
CA ARG A 221 -15.57 -9.30 39.34
C ARG A 221 -14.24 -10.04 39.59
N PRO A 222 -13.42 -9.59 40.57
CA PRO A 222 -12.02 -10.03 40.69
C PRO A 222 -11.82 -11.53 41.01
N TYR A 223 -12.84 -12.22 41.52
CA TYR A 223 -12.70 -13.62 41.95
C TYR A 223 -13.40 -14.64 41.08
N SER A 224 -14.19 -14.23 40.10
CA SER A 224 -15.10 -15.14 39.38
C SER A 224 -14.40 -16.14 38.43
N LEU A 225 -13.14 -15.90 38.02
CA LEU A 225 -12.45 -16.72 37.05
C LEU A 225 -10.98 -17.08 37.40
N LYS A 226 -10.45 -16.62 38.57
CA LYS A 226 -9.07 -16.90 39.01
C LYS A 226 -8.96 -18.23 39.74
N ASN A 227 -9.06 -19.36 39.03
CA ASN A 227 -8.68 -20.65 39.54
C ASN A 227 -7.15 -20.82 39.49
N LYS A 228 -6.53 -21.39 40.51
CA LYS A 228 -5.10 -21.59 40.64
C LYS A 228 -4.51 -22.45 39.50
N ILE A 229 -5.25 -23.40 38.98
CA ILE A 229 -4.85 -24.24 37.85
C ILE A 229 -4.77 -23.38 36.59
N PHE A 230 -5.79 -22.59 36.26
CA PHE A 230 -5.84 -21.72 35.11
C PHE A 230 -4.76 -20.63 35.14
N SER A 231 -4.47 -20.07 36.32
CA SER A 231 -3.44 -19.04 36.46
C SER A 231 -2.01 -19.53 36.25
N ASN A 232 -1.77 -20.83 36.29
CA ASN A 232 -0.47 -21.41 36.04
C ASN A 232 -0.27 -21.81 34.56
N PHE A 233 -1.33 -22.19 33.87
CA PHE A 233 -1.25 -22.76 32.52
C PHE A 233 -1.65 -21.76 31.41
N LEU A 234 -2.71 -20.97 31.60
CA LEU A 234 -3.25 -20.09 30.56
C LEU A 234 -2.27 -19.01 30.07
N PRO A 235 -1.45 -18.36 30.94
CA PRO A 235 -0.46 -17.37 30.42
C PRO A 235 0.55 -18.01 29.47
N PHE A 236 1.03 -19.23 29.76
CA PHE A 236 1.95 -19.93 28.89
C PHE A 236 1.30 -20.31 27.56
N THR A 237 0.10 -20.85 27.60
CA THR A 237 -0.70 -21.09 26.38
C THR A 237 -0.90 -19.81 25.59
N GLY A 238 -1.18 -18.70 26.28
CA GLY A 238 -1.34 -17.39 25.67
C GLY A 238 -0.07 -16.91 24.94
N LEU A 239 1.09 -17.06 25.56
CA LEU A 239 2.36 -16.73 24.93
C LEU A 239 2.62 -17.61 23.70
N LEU A 240 2.35 -18.91 23.81
CA LEU A 240 2.49 -19.85 22.70
C LEU A 240 1.57 -19.49 21.53
N LEU A 241 0.31 -19.16 21.78
CA LEU A 241 -0.65 -18.71 20.75
C LEU A 241 -0.16 -17.45 20.01
N ILE A 242 0.38 -16.48 20.74
CA ILE A 242 0.95 -15.26 20.14
C ILE A 242 2.12 -15.61 19.22
N LEU A 243 3.10 -16.39 19.71
CA LEU A 243 4.30 -16.76 18.95
C LEU A 243 3.96 -17.61 17.71
N LEU A 244 3.06 -18.58 17.85
CA LEU A 244 2.58 -19.38 16.73
C LEU A 244 1.87 -18.50 15.68
N THR A 245 1.08 -17.53 16.11
CA THR A 245 0.41 -16.63 15.18
C THR A 245 1.41 -15.76 14.43
N ILE A 246 2.44 -15.23 15.08
CA ILE A 246 3.52 -14.45 14.45
C ILE A 246 4.24 -15.25 13.37
N VAL A 247 4.50 -16.54 13.63
CA VAL A 247 5.28 -17.38 12.70
C VAL A 247 4.42 -18.01 11.61
N PHE A 248 3.24 -18.54 11.95
CA PHE A 248 2.46 -19.37 11.04
C PHE A 248 1.29 -18.64 10.34
N PHE A 249 1.09 -17.35 10.60
CA PHE A 249 0.07 -16.60 9.87
C PHE A 249 0.41 -16.54 8.38
N LYS A 250 -0.56 -16.90 7.54
CA LYS A 250 -0.37 -16.88 6.09
C LYS A 250 -0.93 -15.60 5.49
N LEU A 251 -0.23 -15.01 4.53
CA LEU A 251 -0.63 -13.74 3.89
C LEU A 251 -2.00 -13.77 3.20
N HIS A 252 -2.50 -14.96 2.83
CA HIS A 252 -3.84 -15.12 2.25
C HIS A 252 -4.96 -15.24 3.28
N PHE A 253 -4.65 -15.25 4.58
CA PHE A 253 -5.67 -15.23 5.61
C PHE A 253 -6.30 -13.84 5.71
N ASN A 254 -7.63 -13.80 5.75
CA ASN A 254 -8.36 -12.54 5.95
C ASN A 254 -8.00 -11.93 7.31
N HIS A 255 -7.76 -10.62 7.36
CA HIS A 255 -7.40 -9.90 8.57
C HIS A 255 -8.06 -8.51 8.60
N PRO A 256 -8.63 -8.10 9.76
CA PRO A 256 -8.90 -8.90 10.97
C PRO A 256 -10.03 -9.91 10.77
N SER A 257 -9.93 -11.08 11.42
CA SER A 257 -10.92 -12.15 11.31
C SER A 257 -10.75 -13.20 12.41
N PHE A 258 -11.33 -14.38 12.23
CA PHE A 258 -11.10 -15.54 13.13
C PHE A 258 -9.62 -15.89 13.29
N TYR A 259 -8.78 -15.67 12.29
CA TYR A 259 -7.34 -15.92 12.35
C TYR A 259 -6.59 -14.98 13.30
N THR A 260 -7.20 -13.86 13.71
CA THR A 260 -6.66 -12.93 14.70
C THR A 260 -6.94 -13.40 16.15
N LEU A 261 -7.99 -14.20 16.36
CA LEU A 261 -8.44 -14.63 17.70
C LEU A 261 -7.34 -15.28 18.54
N PRO A 262 -6.46 -16.17 18.02
CA PRO A 262 -5.44 -16.78 18.85
C PRO A 262 -4.52 -15.78 19.55
N ALA A 263 -4.06 -14.75 18.83
CA ALA A 263 -3.21 -13.71 19.40
C ALA A 263 -3.97 -12.82 20.42
N ILE A 264 -5.22 -12.45 20.11
CA ILE A 264 -6.08 -11.64 21.00
C ILE A 264 -6.39 -12.41 22.27
N THR A 265 -6.82 -13.67 22.16
CA THR A 265 -7.11 -14.54 23.31
C THR A 265 -5.86 -14.80 24.14
N GLY A 266 -4.72 -15.06 23.46
CA GLY A 266 -3.43 -15.24 24.13
C GLY A 266 -3.01 -14.01 24.92
N THR A 267 -3.20 -12.81 24.35
CA THR A 267 -2.98 -11.54 25.04
C THR A 267 -3.88 -11.41 26.26
N GLY A 268 -5.16 -11.77 26.14
CA GLY A 268 -6.11 -11.79 27.24
C GLY A 268 -5.71 -12.75 28.36
N PHE A 269 -5.25 -13.95 28.03
CA PHE A 269 -4.77 -14.91 29.02
C PHE A 269 -3.58 -14.37 29.82
N ILE A 270 -2.62 -13.73 29.17
CA ILE A 270 -1.49 -13.11 29.84
C ILE A 270 -1.96 -11.96 30.73
N ILE A 271 -2.76 -11.03 30.20
CA ILE A 271 -3.22 -9.86 30.98
C ILE A 271 -4.04 -10.29 32.24
N TYR A 272 -4.92 -11.28 32.11
CA TYR A 272 -5.84 -11.61 33.17
C TYR A 272 -5.31 -12.64 34.20
N TYR A 273 -4.54 -13.64 33.72
CA TYR A 273 -4.12 -14.77 34.55
C TYR A 273 -2.67 -14.72 35.02
N SER A 274 -1.79 -13.88 34.45
CA SER A 274 -0.39 -13.82 34.90
C SER A 274 -0.23 -13.51 36.37
N ASN A 275 0.64 -14.25 37.01
CA ASN A 275 1.01 -14.06 38.41
C ASN A 275 2.53 -14.24 38.59
N LYS A 276 3.08 -13.72 39.71
CA LYS A 276 4.52 -13.67 39.96
C LYS A 276 5.24 -15.02 39.98
N ASN A 277 4.53 -16.10 40.24
CA ASN A 277 5.10 -17.42 40.44
C ASN A 277 5.18 -18.25 39.15
N GLU A 278 4.45 -17.84 38.10
CA GLU A 278 4.38 -18.60 36.87
C GLU A 278 5.49 -18.20 35.88
N ILE A 279 5.80 -19.11 34.94
CA ILE A 279 6.97 -19.03 34.06
C ILE A 279 6.86 -17.87 33.07
N THR A 280 5.67 -17.61 32.49
CA THR A 280 5.43 -16.55 31.52
C THR A 280 5.61 -15.18 32.14
N TYR A 281 5.14 -14.99 33.39
CA TYR A 281 5.41 -13.77 34.13
C TYR A 281 6.92 -13.55 34.28
N LYS A 282 7.68 -14.59 34.68
CA LYS A 282 9.15 -14.48 34.85
C LYS A 282 9.85 -14.12 33.53
N ILE A 283 9.43 -14.73 32.43
CA ILE A 283 9.96 -14.43 31.09
C ILE A 283 9.63 -12.96 30.71
N LEU A 284 8.36 -12.57 30.75
CA LEU A 284 7.91 -11.26 30.32
C LEU A 284 8.39 -10.13 31.25
N SER A 285 8.58 -10.40 32.54
CA SER A 285 9.13 -9.43 33.49
C SER A 285 10.67 -9.40 33.54
N SER A 286 11.36 -10.11 32.64
CA SER A 286 12.82 -10.04 32.52
C SER A 286 13.30 -8.62 32.18
N ARG A 287 14.46 -8.24 32.69
CA ARG A 287 15.02 -6.88 32.50
C ARG A 287 15.12 -6.50 31.02
N LEU A 288 15.46 -7.47 30.16
CA LEU A 288 15.60 -7.25 28.73
C LEU A 288 14.24 -6.90 28.08
N LEU A 289 13.23 -7.75 28.27
CA LEU A 289 11.90 -7.54 27.68
C LEU A 289 11.20 -6.30 28.23
N VAL A 290 11.29 -6.06 29.56
CA VAL A 290 10.79 -4.83 30.15
C VAL A 290 11.49 -3.60 29.58
N GLY A 291 12.82 -3.65 29.42
CA GLY A 291 13.59 -2.56 28.83
C GLY A 291 13.13 -2.23 27.40
N ILE A 292 12.95 -3.23 26.54
CA ILE A 292 12.40 -3.07 25.19
C ILE A 292 10.95 -2.56 25.24
N GLY A 293 10.14 -3.08 26.12
CA GLY A 293 8.75 -2.65 26.29
C GLY A 293 8.60 -1.19 26.72
N LEU A 294 9.51 -0.69 27.54
CA LEU A 294 9.52 0.72 27.94
C LEU A 294 9.78 1.67 26.77
N ILE A 295 10.65 1.30 25.82
CA ILE A 295 10.95 2.08 24.62
C ILE A 295 10.09 1.69 23.42
N SER A 296 9.11 0.77 23.59
CA SER A 296 8.32 0.20 22.50
C SER A 296 7.57 1.23 21.66
N TYR A 297 7.14 2.35 22.24
CA TYR A 297 6.49 3.43 21.51
C TYR A 297 7.48 4.15 20.56
N SER A 298 8.65 4.49 21.05
CA SER A 298 9.71 5.07 20.21
C SER A 298 10.15 4.06 19.12
N LEU A 299 10.30 2.77 19.45
CA LEU A 299 10.60 1.70 18.47
C LEU A 299 9.54 1.63 17.38
N TYR A 300 8.24 1.68 17.76
CA TYR A 300 7.14 1.67 16.82
C TYR A 300 7.13 2.91 15.91
N LEU A 301 7.49 4.07 16.41
CA LEU A 301 7.52 5.30 15.61
C LEU A 301 8.70 5.34 14.63
N TRP A 302 9.89 4.89 15.03
CA TRP A 302 11.10 5.02 14.21
C TRP A 302 11.32 3.90 13.20
N HIS A 303 10.89 2.66 13.50
CA HIS A 303 11.20 1.51 12.63
C HIS A 303 10.69 1.70 11.21
N TYR A 304 9.45 2.15 11.06
CA TYR A 304 8.79 2.20 9.76
C TYR A 304 9.35 3.27 8.82
N PRO A 305 9.52 4.55 9.25
CA PRO A 305 10.20 5.54 8.44
C PRO A 305 11.61 5.12 8.03
N ILE A 306 12.39 4.51 8.93
CA ILE A 306 13.74 4.02 8.62
C ILE A 306 13.67 2.98 7.51
N PHE A 307 12.87 1.92 7.64
CA PHE A 307 12.72 0.90 6.59
C PHE A 307 12.20 1.49 5.27
N SER A 308 11.24 2.41 5.33
CA SER A 308 10.68 3.06 4.17
C SER A 308 11.73 3.89 3.41
N PHE A 309 12.49 4.73 4.11
CA PHE A 309 13.53 5.53 3.47
C PHE A 309 14.68 4.66 2.92
N LEU A 310 15.10 3.60 3.63
CA LEU A 310 16.09 2.66 3.11
C LEU A 310 15.63 2.03 1.79
N LYS A 311 14.34 1.70 1.67
CA LYS A 311 13.77 1.20 0.42
C LYS A 311 13.70 2.28 -0.66
N ILE A 312 13.31 3.51 -0.32
CA ILE A 312 13.24 4.65 -1.24
C ILE A 312 14.62 4.96 -1.84
N ILE A 313 15.67 4.96 -1.02
CA ILE A 313 17.05 5.20 -1.48
C ILE A 313 17.72 3.94 -2.03
N GLN A 314 16.99 2.81 -2.09
CA GLN A 314 17.45 1.55 -2.66
C GLN A 314 18.77 1.05 -2.04
N ILE A 315 18.78 0.94 -0.72
CA ILE A 315 19.86 0.25 0.00
C ILE A 315 19.58 -1.25 -0.06
N GLU A 316 20.50 -1.99 -0.66
CA GLU A 316 20.48 -3.45 -0.70
C GLU A 316 20.58 -4.03 0.72
N ARG A 317 19.70 -5.00 1.03
CA ARG A 317 19.62 -5.63 2.35
C ARG A 317 19.90 -7.12 2.33
N ASP A 318 20.69 -7.57 1.35
CA ASP A 318 20.99 -8.98 1.13
C ASP A 318 22.01 -9.53 2.14
N SER A 319 22.79 -8.62 2.75
CA SER A 319 23.76 -9.00 3.79
C SER A 319 23.13 -9.03 5.19
N ILE A 320 23.41 -10.08 5.94
CA ILE A 320 23.05 -10.20 7.36
C ILE A 320 23.65 -9.07 8.19
N PHE A 321 24.85 -8.62 7.82
CA PHE A 321 25.55 -7.52 8.49
C PHE A 321 24.80 -6.17 8.28
N THR A 322 24.34 -5.90 7.06
CA THR A 322 23.52 -4.71 6.75
C THR A 322 22.24 -4.72 7.57
N ASN A 323 21.53 -5.84 7.62
CA ASN A 323 20.30 -5.97 8.42
C ASN A 323 20.57 -5.75 9.91
N LEU A 324 21.64 -6.33 10.46
CA LEU A 324 22.02 -6.13 11.86
C LEU A 324 22.33 -4.66 12.16
N THR A 325 23.06 -3.99 11.28
CA THR A 325 23.36 -2.54 11.42
C THR A 325 22.08 -1.70 11.44
N ILE A 326 21.11 -2.01 10.57
CA ILE A 326 19.80 -1.34 10.53
C ILE A 326 19.05 -1.56 11.86
N PHE A 327 19.03 -2.78 12.39
CA PHE A 327 18.40 -3.06 13.68
C PHE A 327 19.05 -2.27 14.81
N ILE A 328 20.39 -2.25 14.88
CA ILE A 328 21.12 -1.46 15.86
C ILE A 328 20.75 0.02 15.73
N LEU A 329 20.71 0.55 14.52
CA LEU A 329 20.31 1.95 14.26
C LEU A 329 18.89 2.23 14.79
N ILE A 330 17.91 1.37 14.49
CA ILE A 330 16.52 1.52 14.97
C ILE A 330 16.50 1.53 16.50
N PHE A 331 17.20 0.62 17.16
CA PHE A 331 17.24 0.55 18.62
C PHE A 331 17.92 1.78 19.23
N VAL A 332 19.07 2.21 18.70
CA VAL A 332 19.79 3.39 19.20
C VAL A 332 18.96 4.66 19.06
N VAL A 333 18.41 4.92 17.86
CA VAL A 333 17.58 6.12 17.62
C VAL A 333 16.33 6.10 18.51
N SER A 334 15.69 4.94 18.68
CA SER A 334 14.52 4.80 19.55
C SER A 334 14.85 4.99 21.03
N ALA A 335 15.99 4.48 21.48
CA ALA A 335 16.46 4.71 22.85
C ALA A 335 16.78 6.19 23.09
N LEU A 336 17.48 6.84 22.17
CA LEU A 336 17.74 8.29 22.23
C LEU A 336 16.42 9.07 22.26
N SER A 337 15.49 8.77 21.39
CA SER A 337 14.15 9.39 21.36
C SER A 337 13.42 9.21 22.70
N TYR A 338 13.46 8.01 23.27
CA TYR A 338 12.85 7.75 24.57
C TYR A 338 13.50 8.54 25.72
N PHE A 339 14.83 8.51 25.83
CA PHE A 339 15.54 9.14 26.97
C PHE A 339 15.57 10.66 26.86
N LEU A 340 15.76 11.22 25.64
CA LEU A 340 15.92 12.65 25.43
C LEU A 340 14.60 13.40 25.21
N ILE A 341 13.56 12.72 24.71
CA ILE A 341 12.30 13.35 24.34
C ILE A 341 11.16 12.78 25.18
N GLU A 342 10.82 11.49 25.03
CA GLU A 342 9.59 10.93 25.63
C GLU A 342 9.63 11.01 27.17
N LYS A 343 10.69 10.53 27.80
CA LYS A 343 10.83 10.47 29.25
C LYS A 343 10.82 11.85 29.93
N PRO A 344 11.53 12.89 29.43
CA PRO A 344 11.50 14.24 30.01
C PRO A 344 10.10 14.89 29.95
N PHE A 345 9.42 14.80 28.81
CA PHE A 345 8.08 15.38 28.67
C PHE A 345 7.02 14.72 29.55
N ARG A 346 7.20 13.44 29.91
CA ARG A 346 6.31 12.70 30.82
C ARG A 346 6.41 13.15 32.28
N LYS A 347 7.51 13.82 32.70
CA LYS A 347 7.70 14.30 34.06
C LYS A 347 6.75 15.45 34.37
N LYS A 348 6.10 15.41 35.56
CA LYS A 348 5.16 16.45 36.00
C LYS A 348 5.81 17.79 36.42
N GLN A 349 7.14 17.86 36.50
CA GLN A 349 7.85 19.04 36.97
C GLN A 349 7.67 20.30 36.08
N SER A 350 7.40 20.11 34.79
CA SER A 350 7.18 21.23 33.85
C SER A 350 5.70 21.62 33.83
N LYS A 351 5.41 22.94 33.91
CA LYS A 351 4.03 23.45 33.80
C LYS A 351 3.45 23.08 32.44
N PHE A 352 2.30 22.41 32.42
CA PHE A 352 1.67 21.91 31.19
C PHE A 352 1.46 22.97 30.10
N ARG A 353 1.12 24.21 30.50
CA ARG A 353 0.91 25.32 29.56
C ARG A 353 2.10 25.57 28.63
N TYR A 354 3.34 25.47 29.13
CA TYR A 354 4.52 25.68 28.29
C TYR A 354 4.76 24.49 27.33
N ILE A 355 4.60 23.27 27.82
CA ILE A 355 4.67 22.07 26.98
C ILE A 355 3.61 22.13 25.90
N PHE A 356 2.37 22.51 26.24
CA PHE A 356 1.28 22.61 25.31
C PHE A 356 1.58 23.68 24.23
N LEU A 357 2.09 24.84 24.63
CA LEU A 357 2.50 25.89 23.69
C LEU A 357 3.58 25.39 22.70
N ILE A 358 4.63 24.74 23.21
CA ILE A 358 5.68 24.16 22.37
C ILE A 358 5.10 23.16 21.36
N ILE A 359 4.23 22.28 21.82
CA ILE A 359 3.55 21.28 20.96
C ILE A 359 2.71 21.97 19.88
N VAL A 360 1.92 22.97 20.26
CA VAL A 360 1.08 23.72 19.31
C VAL A 360 1.95 24.44 18.25
N LEU A 361 3.00 25.12 18.66
CA LEU A 361 3.93 25.77 17.72
C LEU A 361 4.59 24.76 16.80
N PHE A 362 4.96 23.58 17.32
CA PHE A 362 5.54 22.53 16.51
C PHE A 362 4.53 21.95 15.48
N ILE A 363 3.29 21.71 15.90
CA ILE A 363 2.20 21.29 14.99
C ILE A 363 1.97 22.32 13.89
N LEU A 364 1.86 23.63 14.25
CA LEU A 364 1.69 24.71 13.28
C LEU A 364 2.86 24.80 12.29
N SER A 365 4.09 24.60 12.76
CA SER A 365 5.28 24.56 11.89
C SER A 365 5.21 23.41 10.88
N LEU A 366 4.88 22.19 11.32
CA LEU A 366 4.74 21.02 10.44
C LEU A 366 3.57 21.18 9.47
N LEU A 367 2.45 21.72 9.91
CA LEU A 367 1.31 22.03 9.04
C LEU A 367 1.68 23.06 7.98
N SER A 368 2.40 24.13 8.36
CA SER A 368 2.87 25.15 7.42
C SER A 368 3.81 24.56 6.36
N LEU A 369 4.80 23.76 6.77
CA LEU A 369 5.73 23.09 5.87
C LEU A 369 5.00 22.13 4.90
N ALA A 370 4.09 21.33 5.41
CA ALA A 370 3.32 20.39 4.60
C ALA A 370 2.37 21.12 3.63
N SER A 371 1.69 22.15 4.08
CA SER A 371 0.79 22.98 3.24
C SER A 371 1.58 23.71 2.15
N TYR A 372 2.74 24.28 2.49
CA TYR A 372 3.65 24.89 1.52
C TYR A 372 4.04 23.89 0.42
N THR A 373 4.38 22.67 0.81
CA THR A 373 4.75 21.62 -0.13
C THR A 373 3.59 21.25 -1.06
N ILE A 374 2.39 21.15 -0.52
CA ILE A 374 1.18 20.79 -1.31
C ILE A 374 0.82 21.91 -2.28
N LEU A 375 0.79 23.16 -1.82
CA LEU A 375 0.43 24.33 -2.63
C LEU A 375 1.41 24.58 -3.78
N ASN A 376 2.69 24.24 -3.58
CA ASN A 376 3.70 24.36 -4.62
C ASN A 376 3.94 23.04 -5.38
N GLU A 377 3.03 22.05 -5.27
CA GLU A 377 3.12 20.76 -5.97
C GLU A 377 4.47 20.05 -5.82
N GLY A 378 5.18 20.30 -4.70
CA GLY A 378 6.54 19.78 -4.48
C GLY A 378 7.61 20.34 -5.42
N THR A 379 7.32 21.34 -6.25
CA THR A 379 8.11 21.77 -7.41
C THR A 379 9.37 22.57 -7.12
N ASN A 380 9.56 23.06 -5.89
CA ASN A 380 10.75 23.86 -5.53
C ASN A 380 12.05 23.05 -5.44
N LYS A 381 12.07 21.83 -5.97
CA LYS A 381 13.28 21.01 -6.04
C LYS A 381 13.98 21.20 -7.39
N LYS A 382 15.28 21.44 -7.34
CA LYS A 382 16.11 21.29 -8.53
C LYS A 382 16.14 19.80 -8.89
N LEU A 383 15.65 19.46 -10.06
CA LEU A 383 15.65 18.13 -10.61
C LEU A 383 16.63 18.06 -11.79
N PRO A 384 17.22 16.90 -12.08
CA PRO A 384 17.94 16.73 -13.33
C PRO A 384 17.02 16.96 -14.54
N LEU A 385 17.57 17.46 -15.64
CA LEU A 385 16.82 17.85 -16.84
C LEU A 385 15.90 16.71 -17.32
N VAL A 386 16.41 15.48 -17.34
CA VAL A 386 15.68 14.27 -17.74
C VAL A 386 14.41 14.03 -16.92
N LEU A 387 14.41 14.40 -15.64
CA LEU A 387 13.23 14.28 -14.78
C LEU A 387 12.33 15.50 -14.83
N SER A 388 12.87 16.70 -15.04
CA SER A 388 12.09 17.94 -15.01
C SER A 388 11.10 18.06 -16.16
N LYS A 389 11.38 17.42 -17.30
CA LYS A 389 10.56 17.51 -18.51
C LYS A 389 9.30 16.63 -18.50
N ASN A 390 9.33 15.46 -17.83
CA ASN A 390 8.27 14.44 -17.99
C ASN A 390 7.87 13.73 -16.67
N LEU A 391 8.21 14.27 -15.51
CA LEU A 391 8.05 13.57 -14.23
C LEU A 391 6.59 13.32 -13.79
N TYR A 392 5.66 14.12 -14.30
CA TYR A 392 4.29 14.20 -13.77
C TYR A 392 3.24 13.59 -14.68
N GLU A 393 3.66 13.15 -15.88
CA GLU A 393 2.71 12.64 -16.85
C GLU A 393 2.35 11.18 -16.56
N LYS A 394 1.10 10.98 -16.15
CA LYS A 394 0.41 9.70 -16.32
C LYS A 394 -0.34 9.74 -17.64
N PRO A 395 0.24 9.27 -18.76
CA PRO A 395 -0.32 9.50 -20.11
C PRO A 395 -1.76 9.01 -20.23
N TRP A 396 -2.14 7.94 -19.50
CA TRP A 396 -3.50 7.42 -19.49
C TRP A 396 -4.53 8.34 -18.81
N LEU A 397 -4.09 9.36 -18.05
CA LEU A 397 -4.96 10.37 -17.43
C LEU A 397 -4.95 11.72 -18.15
N LEU A 398 -4.25 11.86 -19.28
CA LEU A 398 -4.17 13.14 -20.00
C LEU A 398 -5.37 13.37 -20.90
N LEU A 399 -5.93 12.31 -21.51
CA LEU A 399 -6.99 12.44 -22.49
C LEU A 399 -8.35 12.55 -21.81
N LYS A 400 -9.07 13.65 -22.12
CA LYS A 400 -10.43 13.92 -21.69
C LYS A 400 -11.35 14.13 -22.89
N ASN A 401 -12.62 13.82 -22.73
CA ASN A 401 -13.66 14.16 -23.71
C ASN A 401 -14.03 15.64 -23.62
N GLU A 402 -14.96 16.08 -24.47
CA GLU A 402 -15.46 17.46 -24.51
C GLU A 402 -16.14 17.92 -23.22
N GLU A 403 -16.63 16.97 -22.41
CA GLU A 403 -17.26 17.21 -21.10
C GLU A 403 -16.24 17.26 -19.95
N GLY A 404 -14.92 17.12 -20.24
CA GLY A 404 -13.85 17.12 -19.25
C GLY A 404 -13.67 15.79 -18.51
N GLN A 405 -14.38 14.72 -18.89
CA GLN A 405 -14.25 13.38 -18.29
C GLN A 405 -13.07 12.63 -18.88
N TYR A 406 -12.35 11.88 -18.04
CA TYR A 406 -11.24 11.06 -18.50
C TYR A 406 -11.72 9.94 -19.44
N CYS A 407 -10.99 9.74 -20.53
CA CYS A 407 -11.27 8.69 -21.50
C CYS A 407 -10.88 7.30 -21.00
N HIS A 408 -9.80 7.21 -20.23
CA HIS A 408 -9.40 5.97 -19.56
C HIS A 408 -10.37 5.65 -18.41
N ASN A 409 -10.72 4.38 -18.27
CA ASN A 409 -11.74 3.90 -17.31
C ASN A 409 -13.16 4.43 -17.53
N SER A 410 -13.41 5.12 -18.63
CA SER A 410 -14.78 5.53 -19.00
C SER A 410 -15.66 4.31 -19.32
N LYS A 411 -16.96 4.42 -19.01
CA LYS A 411 -17.93 3.36 -19.35
C LYS A 411 -18.05 3.12 -20.86
N LYS A 412 -17.97 4.20 -21.65
CA LYS A 412 -18.20 4.17 -23.13
C LYS A 412 -16.96 4.55 -23.93
N GLY A 413 -15.81 4.82 -23.27
CA GLY A 413 -14.63 5.38 -23.95
C GLY A 413 -14.88 6.80 -24.46
N CYS A 414 -14.02 7.26 -25.38
CA CYS A 414 -14.14 8.57 -26.01
C CYS A 414 -14.17 8.42 -27.53
N ASP A 415 -14.71 9.43 -28.23
CA ASP A 415 -14.92 9.44 -29.68
C ASP A 415 -14.66 10.87 -30.20
N PHE A 416 -13.61 11.06 -30.96
CA PHE A 416 -13.12 12.33 -31.45
C PHE A 416 -13.23 12.42 -32.97
N ASN A 417 -13.45 13.60 -33.52
CA ASN A 417 -13.61 13.87 -34.95
C ASN A 417 -14.67 12.94 -35.61
N LYS A 418 -15.89 12.99 -35.08
CA LYS A 418 -17.01 12.12 -35.46
C LYS A 418 -17.42 12.25 -36.95
N SER A 419 -17.07 13.34 -37.59
CA SER A 419 -17.39 13.63 -39.02
C SER A 419 -16.55 12.84 -40.01
N SER A 420 -15.35 12.41 -39.59
CA SER A 420 -14.44 11.68 -40.46
C SER A 420 -14.92 10.25 -40.77
N LYS A 421 -14.71 9.84 -42.03
CA LYS A 421 -15.03 8.48 -42.50
C LYS A 421 -13.97 7.46 -42.11
N ASN A 422 -12.72 7.87 -42.00
CA ASN A 422 -11.59 7.01 -41.64
C ASN A 422 -11.58 6.79 -40.12
N LYS A 423 -11.74 5.56 -39.66
CA LYS A 423 -11.95 5.24 -38.25
C LYS A 423 -10.78 4.44 -37.71
N VAL A 424 -10.26 4.89 -36.57
CA VAL A 424 -9.21 4.20 -35.81
C VAL A 424 -9.70 3.96 -34.39
N PHE A 425 -9.73 2.70 -33.97
CA PHE A 425 -10.01 2.29 -32.60
C PHE A 425 -8.72 2.00 -31.84
N LEU A 426 -8.66 2.40 -30.57
CA LEU A 426 -7.63 1.95 -29.63
C LEU A 426 -8.31 1.26 -28.44
N ILE A 427 -8.04 -0.03 -28.27
CA ILE A 427 -8.64 -0.85 -27.22
C ILE A 427 -7.55 -1.60 -26.43
N GLY A 428 -7.81 -1.80 -25.13
CA GLY A 428 -6.91 -2.54 -24.24
C GLY A 428 -6.90 -2.03 -22.83
N ASP A 429 -5.80 -2.31 -22.14
CA ASP A 429 -5.61 -1.92 -20.75
C ASP A 429 -4.90 -0.57 -20.60
N SER A 430 -4.24 -0.33 -19.45
CA SER A 430 -3.51 0.90 -19.17
C SER A 430 -2.30 1.13 -20.10
N HIS A 431 -1.71 0.07 -20.68
CA HIS A 431 -0.67 0.23 -21.70
C HIS A 431 -1.24 0.88 -22.96
N ALA A 432 -2.41 0.44 -23.43
CA ALA A 432 -3.15 1.13 -24.48
C ALA A 432 -3.54 2.55 -24.06
N GLY A 433 -3.98 2.71 -22.80
CA GLY A 433 -4.29 4.01 -22.22
C GLY A 433 -3.14 5.01 -22.32
N SER A 434 -1.91 4.55 -22.15
CA SER A 434 -0.71 5.40 -22.25
C SER A 434 -0.45 5.94 -23.66
N LEU A 435 -0.91 5.24 -24.68
CA LEU A 435 -0.71 5.61 -26.08
C LEU A 435 -1.74 6.63 -26.61
N MET A 436 -2.90 6.72 -25.96
CA MET A 436 -4.08 7.38 -26.54
C MET A 436 -3.96 8.89 -26.71
N PHE A 437 -3.25 9.61 -25.82
CA PHE A 437 -3.18 11.07 -25.87
C PHE A 437 -2.44 11.55 -27.12
N ASP A 438 -1.26 11.03 -27.37
CA ASP A 438 -0.45 11.37 -28.53
C ASP A 438 -1.08 10.86 -29.85
N LEU A 439 -1.61 9.61 -29.87
CA LEU A 439 -2.35 9.09 -31.01
C LEU A 439 -3.52 9.97 -31.40
N LYS A 440 -4.35 10.37 -30.42
CA LYS A 440 -5.49 11.28 -30.67
C LYS A 440 -5.04 12.56 -31.36
N ASN A 441 -3.98 13.21 -30.84
CA ASN A 441 -3.53 14.49 -31.37
C ASN A 441 -3.03 14.38 -32.80
N ARG A 442 -2.39 13.26 -33.17
CA ARG A 442 -1.86 13.02 -34.52
C ARG A 442 -2.93 12.54 -35.48
N LEU A 443 -3.76 11.59 -35.08
CA LEU A 443 -4.79 11.03 -35.95
C LEU A 443 -5.89 12.05 -36.28
N VAL A 444 -6.34 12.83 -35.30
CA VAL A 444 -7.35 13.87 -35.55
C VAL A 444 -6.81 14.97 -36.50
N LYS A 445 -5.52 15.32 -36.41
CA LYS A 445 -4.88 16.24 -37.37
C LYS A 445 -4.80 15.69 -38.80
N GLN A 446 -4.80 14.38 -38.96
CA GLN A 446 -4.79 13.67 -40.25
C GLN A 446 -6.21 13.26 -40.69
N ASP A 447 -7.22 13.88 -40.13
CA ASP A 447 -8.63 13.65 -40.40
C ASP A 447 -9.11 12.21 -40.16
N TYR A 448 -8.63 11.55 -39.09
CA TYR A 448 -9.19 10.30 -38.62
C TYR A 448 -10.19 10.55 -37.48
N ARG A 449 -11.25 9.76 -37.48
CA ARG A 449 -12.09 9.58 -36.29
C ARG A 449 -11.40 8.63 -35.32
N PHE A 450 -11.04 9.12 -34.14
CA PHE A 450 -10.32 8.33 -33.15
C PHE A 450 -11.25 7.93 -32.00
N ILE A 451 -11.38 6.62 -31.78
CA ILE A 451 -12.30 6.04 -30.78
C ILE A 451 -11.48 5.22 -29.80
N THR A 452 -11.64 5.49 -28.50
CA THR A 452 -10.89 4.77 -27.45
C THR A 452 -11.82 3.98 -26.55
N SER A 453 -11.34 2.83 -26.09
CA SER A 453 -11.94 2.07 -24.98
C SER A 453 -10.85 1.33 -24.21
N THR A 454 -10.32 2.00 -23.18
CA THR A 454 -9.18 1.50 -22.37
C THR A 454 -9.53 1.48 -20.90
N LYS A 455 -9.16 0.41 -20.18
CA LYS A 455 -9.45 0.23 -18.76
C LYS A 455 -8.33 -0.49 -18.03
N ASP A 456 -8.10 -0.11 -16.78
CA ASP A 456 -7.06 -0.67 -15.93
C ASP A 456 -7.09 -2.20 -15.85
N GLY A 457 -6.00 -2.83 -16.27
CA GLY A 457 -5.84 -4.29 -16.21
C GLY A 457 -6.94 -5.06 -16.97
N CYS A 458 -7.48 -4.48 -18.02
CA CYS A 458 -8.59 -5.03 -18.80
C CYS A 458 -8.17 -5.20 -20.27
N ILE A 459 -7.45 -6.27 -20.57
CA ILE A 459 -7.21 -6.66 -21.97
C ILE A 459 -8.53 -6.99 -22.66
N TYR A 460 -8.59 -6.78 -23.99
CA TYR A 460 -9.79 -7.13 -24.76
C TYR A 460 -9.95 -8.65 -24.87
N LEU A 461 -10.94 -9.20 -24.16
CA LEU A 461 -11.17 -10.63 -24.07
C LEU A 461 -12.67 -10.95 -23.87
N PRO A 462 -13.50 -10.87 -24.93
CA PRO A 462 -14.92 -11.22 -24.85
C PRO A 462 -15.09 -12.69 -24.46
N GLY A 463 -16.18 -13.01 -23.76
CA GLY A 463 -16.44 -14.35 -23.22
C GLY A 463 -15.75 -14.65 -21.89
N PHE A 464 -15.09 -13.64 -21.29
CA PHE A 464 -14.45 -13.77 -19.98
C PHE A 464 -14.97 -12.70 -19.01
N ASN A 465 -14.95 -13.04 -17.71
CA ASN A 465 -15.05 -12.08 -16.64
C ASN A 465 -13.71 -11.94 -15.93
N ARG A 466 -13.27 -10.71 -15.68
CA ARG A 466 -12.21 -10.49 -14.71
C ARG A 466 -12.81 -10.58 -13.32
N ILE A 467 -12.28 -11.47 -12.49
CA ILE A 467 -12.73 -11.64 -11.10
C ILE A 467 -11.60 -11.34 -10.14
N HIS A 468 -11.92 -10.90 -8.95
CA HIS A 468 -10.97 -10.81 -7.86
C HIS A 468 -10.58 -12.23 -7.42
N ARG A 469 -9.29 -12.54 -7.33
CA ARG A 469 -8.79 -13.91 -7.13
C ARG A 469 -9.29 -14.56 -5.85
N GLU A 470 -9.31 -13.81 -4.75
CA GLU A 470 -9.69 -14.32 -3.43
C GLU A 470 -11.22 -14.26 -3.22
N SER A 471 -11.81 -13.10 -3.43
CA SER A 471 -13.25 -12.90 -3.18
C SER A 471 -14.16 -13.48 -4.25
N LYS A 472 -13.60 -13.88 -5.42
CA LYS A 472 -14.33 -14.36 -6.60
C LYS A 472 -15.37 -13.38 -7.15
N LYS A 473 -15.34 -12.12 -6.70
CA LYS A 473 -16.25 -11.08 -7.21
C LYS A 473 -15.85 -10.65 -8.61
N ILE A 474 -16.84 -10.50 -9.47
CA ILE A 474 -16.66 -9.97 -10.83
C ILE A 474 -16.26 -8.50 -10.74
N HIS A 475 -15.25 -8.12 -11.51
CA HIS A 475 -14.80 -6.72 -11.57
C HIS A 475 -15.85 -5.88 -12.31
N TYR A 476 -16.31 -4.81 -11.67
CA TYR A 476 -17.44 -3.99 -12.16
C TYR A 476 -17.20 -3.34 -13.53
N ALA A 477 -15.95 -3.10 -13.90
CA ALA A 477 -15.58 -2.39 -15.13
C ALA A 477 -14.94 -3.29 -16.19
N CYS A 478 -14.63 -4.56 -15.89
CA CYS A 478 -13.97 -5.49 -16.79
C CYS A 478 -14.67 -6.86 -16.70
N ASN A 479 -15.80 -6.96 -17.36
CA ASN A 479 -16.70 -8.10 -17.31
C ASN A 479 -17.33 -8.35 -18.70
N ASP A 480 -18.11 -9.41 -18.82
CA ASP A 480 -18.76 -9.79 -20.05
C ASP A 480 -19.72 -8.71 -20.60
N GLU A 481 -20.43 -8.00 -19.75
CA GLU A 481 -21.29 -6.88 -20.16
C GLU A 481 -20.49 -5.80 -20.91
N TYR A 482 -19.33 -5.44 -20.39
CA TYR A 482 -18.44 -4.48 -21.06
C TYR A 482 -17.88 -5.03 -22.37
N PHE A 483 -17.44 -6.28 -22.40
CA PHE A 483 -16.90 -6.88 -23.62
C PHE A 483 -17.96 -7.06 -24.69
N SER A 484 -19.17 -7.48 -24.33
CA SER A 484 -20.31 -7.60 -25.25
C SER A 484 -20.68 -6.24 -25.85
N TRP A 485 -20.76 -5.20 -25.02
CA TRP A 485 -20.96 -3.83 -25.48
C TRP A 485 -19.85 -3.38 -26.46
N LEU A 486 -18.59 -3.66 -26.15
CA LEU A 486 -17.47 -3.27 -27.01
C LEU A 486 -17.48 -4.05 -28.32
N LYS A 487 -17.76 -5.35 -28.27
CA LYS A 487 -17.93 -6.20 -29.45
C LYS A 487 -19.02 -5.69 -30.37
N ASP A 488 -20.19 -5.35 -29.83
CA ASP A 488 -21.31 -4.77 -30.60
C ASP A 488 -20.89 -3.40 -31.20
N LYS A 489 -20.13 -2.61 -30.49
CA LYS A 489 -19.62 -1.34 -30.99
C LYS A 489 -18.66 -1.55 -32.14
N LEU A 490 -17.73 -2.50 -32.06
CA LEU A 490 -16.79 -2.82 -33.13
C LEU A 490 -17.51 -3.35 -34.39
N ASN A 491 -18.54 -4.18 -34.20
CA ASN A 491 -19.34 -4.73 -35.32
C ASN A 491 -20.13 -3.67 -36.13
N ARG A 492 -20.37 -2.49 -35.56
CA ARG A 492 -21.07 -1.37 -36.23
C ARG A 492 -20.17 -0.55 -37.17
N TYR A 493 -18.88 -0.81 -37.14
CA TYR A 493 -17.89 0.05 -37.80
C TYR A 493 -16.91 -0.78 -38.63
N ASP A 494 -17.45 -1.42 -39.68
CA ASP A 494 -16.62 -2.11 -40.67
C ASP A 494 -15.68 -1.16 -41.42
N GLY A 495 -14.59 -1.69 -41.94
CA GLY A 495 -13.57 -0.93 -42.63
C GLY A 495 -12.72 -0.03 -41.72
N SER A 496 -12.66 -0.34 -40.42
CA SER A 496 -11.88 0.41 -39.44
C SER A 496 -10.49 -0.17 -39.23
N ILE A 497 -9.58 0.64 -38.71
CA ILE A 497 -8.30 0.18 -38.16
C ILE A 497 -8.48 -0.01 -36.65
N ILE A 498 -8.19 -1.20 -36.14
CA ILE A 498 -8.35 -1.54 -34.72
C ILE A 498 -6.97 -1.80 -34.12
N ILE A 499 -6.52 -0.92 -33.22
CA ILE A 499 -5.26 -1.05 -32.48
C ILE A 499 -5.53 -1.74 -31.17
N ILE A 500 -4.85 -2.87 -30.92
CA ILE A 500 -4.95 -3.65 -29.69
C ILE A 500 -3.62 -3.63 -28.97
N SER A 501 -3.62 -3.13 -27.73
CA SER A 501 -2.44 -3.08 -26.87
C SER A 501 -2.81 -3.46 -25.44
N GLY A 502 -1.89 -4.12 -24.74
CA GLY A 502 -2.09 -4.51 -23.34
C GLY A 502 -0.99 -5.41 -22.81
N MET A 503 -1.05 -5.61 -21.50
CA MET A 503 -0.09 -6.41 -20.74
C MET A 503 -0.49 -7.89 -20.71
N PHE A 504 -0.64 -8.51 -21.91
CA PHE A 504 -1.14 -9.89 -22.08
C PHE A 504 -0.29 -10.93 -21.34
N GLN A 505 1.04 -10.76 -21.32
CA GLN A 505 1.96 -11.70 -20.66
C GLN A 505 1.64 -11.90 -19.18
N MET A 506 1.09 -10.90 -18.51
CA MET A 506 0.67 -11.01 -17.12
C MET A 506 -0.46 -12.04 -16.93
N TYR A 507 -1.39 -12.12 -17.87
CA TYR A 507 -2.57 -13.02 -17.81
C TYR A 507 -2.26 -14.40 -18.38
N LEU A 508 -1.37 -14.47 -19.38
CA LEU A 508 -0.96 -15.73 -20.02
C LEU A 508 0.03 -16.54 -19.19
N ASN A 509 0.78 -15.91 -18.29
CA ASN A 509 1.76 -16.55 -17.42
C ASN A 509 1.20 -16.91 -16.03
N ASN A 510 -0.06 -17.34 -15.94
CA ASN A 510 -0.72 -17.71 -14.69
C ASN A 510 -0.69 -16.62 -13.61
N TYR A 511 -0.63 -15.36 -14.02
CA TYR A 511 -0.59 -14.19 -13.13
C TYR A 511 0.62 -14.13 -12.21
N LEU A 512 1.63 -14.95 -12.46
CA LEU A 512 2.91 -14.90 -11.77
C LEU A 512 3.79 -13.91 -12.52
N TRP A 513 3.99 -12.78 -11.89
CA TRP A 513 4.89 -11.74 -12.35
C TRP A 513 6.19 -11.83 -11.57
N PHE A 514 7.26 -12.19 -12.23
CA PHE A 514 8.59 -12.23 -11.65
C PHE A 514 9.49 -11.25 -12.38
N ASP A 515 9.91 -10.23 -11.67
CA ASP A 515 10.89 -9.27 -12.12
C ASP A 515 12.27 -9.65 -11.57
N ASN A 516 12.75 -10.82 -11.96
CA ASN A 516 14.09 -11.29 -11.60
C ASN A 516 15.07 -10.85 -12.67
N GLU A 517 15.34 -9.56 -12.75
CA GLU A 517 16.62 -9.10 -13.28
C GLU A 517 17.64 -9.10 -12.14
N GLU A 518 18.90 -9.42 -12.40
CA GLU A 518 19.96 -9.51 -11.38
C GLU A 518 20.05 -8.24 -10.52
N ASP A 519 19.68 -7.09 -11.09
CA ASP A 519 19.75 -5.75 -10.50
C ASP A 519 18.37 -5.07 -10.38
N GLY A 520 17.27 -5.76 -10.68
CA GLY A 520 15.90 -5.26 -10.58
C GLY A 520 15.25 -5.50 -9.23
N GLU A 521 14.23 -4.70 -8.90
CA GLU A 521 13.41 -4.95 -7.71
C GLU A 521 12.61 -6.25 -7.88
N TYR A 522 12.72 -7.18 -6.93
CA TYR A 522 11.86 -8.35 -6.86
C TYR A 522 10.40 -7.90 -6.66
N ARG A 523 9.58 -8.18 -7.65
CA ARG A 523 8.13 -8.01 -7.56
C ARG A 523 7.46 -9.36 -7.71
N GLY A 524 7.33 -10.08 -6.62
CA GLY A 524 6.35 -11.15 -6.52
C GLY A 524 4.96 -10.51 -6.45
N VAL A 525 4.41 -10.06 -7.58
CA VAL A 525 3.10 -9.39 -7.57
C VAL A 525 2.04 -10.43 -7.86
N TRP A 526 1.31 -10.78 -6.82
CA TRP A 526 -0.02 -11.31 -6.94
C TRP A 526 -0.92 -10.17 -7.40
N ARG A 527 -1.31 -10.15 -8.67
CA ARG A 527 -2.39 -9.24 -9.06
C ARG A 527 -3.71 -9.87 -8.66
N ASP A 528 -4.56 -9.06 -8.03
CA ASP A 528 -5.83 -9.50 -7.44
C ASP A 528 -6.87 -9.92 -8.48
N GLY A 529 -6.62 -9.72 -9.78
CA GLY A 529 -7.56 -9.99 -10.85
C GLY A 529 -7.12 -11.13 -11.78
N ILE A 530 -7.99 -12.10 -11.98
CA ILE A 530 -7.83 -13.18 -12.96
C ILE A 530 -8.98 -13.17 -13.96
N PHE A 531 -8.72 -13.60 -15.20
CA PHE A 531 -9.77 -13.84 -16.20
C PHE A 531 -10.31 -15.25 -16.08
N VAL A 532 -11.63 -15.38 -15.94
CA VAL A 532 -12.32 -16.65 -15.87
C VAL A 532 -13.29 -16.74 -17.05
N PRO A 533 -13.26 -17.82 -17.83
CA PRO A 533 -14.14 -17.99 -18.97
C PRO A 533 -15.59 -18.16 -18.50
N ILE A 534 -16.52 -17.70 -19.32
CA ILE A 534 -17.96 -17.92 -19.12
C ILE A 534 -18.34 -19.34 -19.54
N LYS A 535 -17.72 -19.83 -20.59
CA LYS A 535 -17.86 -21.23 -21.04
C LYS A 535 -16.66 -22.03 -20.51
N ASN A 536 -16.91 -23.14 -19.86
CA ASN A 536 -15.90 -23.92 -19.11
C ASN A 536 -14.69 -24.41 -19.92
N ASN A 537 -14.80 -24.54 -21.24
CA ASN A 537 -13.72 -25.04 -22.10
C ASN A 537 -12.91 -23.94 -22.81
N ASP A 538 -13.25 -22.68 -22.63
CA ASP A 538 -12.59 -21.59 -23.30
C ASP A 538 -11.26 -21.24 -22.59
N THR A 539 -10.22 -21.03 -23.40
CA THR A 539 -8.92 -20.52 -22.96
C THR A 539 -8.72 -19.09 -23.48
N ILE A 540 -7.86 -18.33 -22.82
CA ILE A 540 -7.51 -16.97 -23.29
C ILE A 540 -6.97 -17.05 -24.72
N GLN A 541 -6.16 -18.07 -25.02
CA GLN A 541 -5.55 -18.25 -26.32
C GLN A 541 -6.59 -18.55 -27.42
N SER A 542 -7.53 -19.49 -27.17
CA SER A 542 -8.54 -19.85 -28.15
C SER A 542 -9.48 -18.70 -28.47
N VAL A 543 -10.03 -18.06 -27.44
CA VAL A 543 -10.99 -16.97 -27.61
C VAL A 543 -10.33 -15.72 -28.22
N PHE A 544 -9.11 -15.38 -27.82
CA PHE A 544 -8.40 -14.25 -28.42
C PHE A 544 -8.12 -14.49 -29.90
N LYS A 545 -7.66 -15.69 -30.27
CA LYS A 545 -7.40 -16.04 -31.65
C LYS A 545 -8.67 -15.98 -32.51
N GLU A 546 -9.75 -16.59 -32.05
CA GLU A 546 -11.05 -16.57 -32.71
C GLU A 546 -11.57 -15.15 -32.93
N GLU A 547 -11.49 -14.31 -31.89
CA GLU A 547 -11.97 -12.94 -31.95
C GLU A 547 -11.11 -12.06 -32.89
N MET A 548 -9.78 -12.24 -32.92
CA MET A 548 -8.92 -11.54 -33.87
C MET A 548 -9.20 -11.95 -35.30
N THR A 549 -9.39 -13.24 -35.54
CA THR A 549 -9.76 -13.74 -36.88
C THR A 549 -11.09 -13.12 -37.32
N ARG A 550 -12.09 -13.14 -36.47
CA ARG A 550 -13.42 -12.56 -36.77
C ARG A 550 -13.36 -11.05 -37.05
N LEU A 551 -12.60 -10.29 -36.24
CA LEU A 551 -12.47 -8.84 -36.45
C LEU A 551 -11.69 -8.52 -37.74
N SER A 552 -10.74 -9.36 -38.12
CA SER A 552 -9.94 -9.16 -39.34
C SER A 552 -10.67 -9.44 -40.65
N GLU A 553 -11.87 -10.04 -40.60
CA GLU A 553 -12.72 -10.24 -41.80
C GLU A 553 -13.15 -8.91 -42.44
N ASN A 554 -13.51 -7.92 -41.59
CA ASN A 554 -14.01 -6.62 -42.05
C ASN A 554 -13.15 -5.44 -41.65
N ASN A 555 -12.05 -5.63 -40.95
CA ASN A 555 -11.20 -4.56 -40.40
C ASN A 555 -9.72 -4.87 -40.57
N LYS A 556 -8.89 -3.85 -40.46
CA LYS A 556 -7.43 -3.99 -40.34
C LYS A 556 -7.05 -3.93 -38.88
N ILE A 557 -6.29 -4.90 -38.37
CA ILE A 557 -5.93 -5.01 -36.97
C ILE A 557 -4.43 -4.71 -36.81
N ILE A 558 -4.09 -3.83 -35.87
CA ILE A 558 -2.73 -3.58 -35.44
C ILE A 558 -2.54 -4.19 -34.05
N LEU A 559 -1.80 -5.28 -33.95
CA LEU A 559 -1.39 -5.88 -32.69
C LEU A 559 -0.11 -5.23 -32.20
N VAL A 560 -0.18 -4.52 -31.07
CA VAL A 560 0.99 -3.96 -30.40
C VAL A 560 1.53 -5.01 -29.45
N TYR A 561 2.72 -5.52 -29.73
CA TYR A 561 3.40 -6.51 -28.90
C TYR A 561 3.80 -5.91 -27.55
N PRO A 562 4.12 -6.75 -26.55
CA PRO A 562 4.44 -6.28 -25.21
C PRO A 562 5.48 -5.16 -25.19
N ILE A 563 5.19 -4.11 -24.46
CA ILE A 563 6.16 -3.05 -24.19
C ILE A 563 7.17 -3.63 -23.20
N PRO A 564 8.49 -3.46 -23.41
CA PRO A 564 9.50 -3.92 -22.47
C PRO A 564 9.25 -3.29 -21.09
N GLU A 565 9.02 -4.11 -20.08
CA GLU A 565 8.91 -3.61 -18.72
C GLU A 565 10.27 -3.50 -18.06
N THR A 566 10.34 -2.61 -17.09
CA THR A 566 11.56 -2.31 -16.35
C THR A 566 11.52 -2.97 -14.97
N GLY A 567 12.68 -3.30 -14.41
CA GLY A 567 12.78 -3.86 -13.07
C GLY A 567 12.56 -2.84 -11.94
N TRP A 568 12.40 -1.53 -12.28
CA TRP A 568 12.31 -0.45 -11.32
C TRP A 568 11.30 0.60 -11.74
N ASN A 569 10.84 1.39 -10.78
CA ASN A 569 10.23 2.68 -11.09
C ASN A 569 11.32 3.63 -11.60
N ILE A 570 11.35 3.89 -12.91
CA ILE A 570 12.42 4.61 -13.61
C ILE A 570 12.66 6.02 -13.05
N PRO A 571 11.62 6.88 -12.87
CA PRO A 571 11.81 8.19 -12.28
C PRO A 571 12.54 8.14 -10.92
N ARG A 572 12.15 7.21 -10.06
CA ARG A 572 12.78 7.04 -8.75
C ARG A 572 14.20 6.51 -8.82
N LYS A 573 14.45 5.54 -9.70
CA LYS A 573 15.79 4.97 -9.88
C LYS A 573 16.76 6.06 -10.34
N ILE A 574 16.38 6.86 -11.34
CA ILE A 574 17.16 8.00 -11.82
C ILE A 574 17.40 9.02 -10.70
N TYR A 575 16.35 9.39 -9.97
CA TYR A 575 16.46 10.37 -8.88
C TYR A 575 17.35 9.88 -7.74
N SER A 576 17.18 8.64 -7.32
CA SER A 576 18.00 8.02 -6.28
C SER A 576 19.48 7.98 -6.66
N GLN A 577 19.81 7.59 -7.89
CA GLN A 577 21.18 7.56 -8.36
C GLN A 577 21.76 8.97 -8.53
N TRP A 578 20.96 9.93 -8.98
CA TRP A 578 21.38 11.33 -9.06
C TRP A 578 21.76 11.90 -7.70
N ILE A 579 20.99 11.59 -6.64
CA ILE A 579 21.34 12.00 -5.28
C ILE A 579 22.62 11.31 -4.80
N LYS A 580 22.74 9.99 -5.02
CA LYS A 580 23.91 9.20 -4.61
C LYS A 580 25.22 9.69 -5.24
N ARG A 581 25.16 10.28 -6.44
CA ARG A 581 26.32 10.83 -7.17
C ARG A 581 26.49 12.35 -6.96
N ASP A 582 26.17 12.86 -5.78
CA ASP A 582 26.30 14.28 -5.40
C ASP A 582 25.67 15.24 -6.43
N LYS A 583 24.56 14.82 -7.03
CA LYS A 583 23.83 15.60 -8.05
C LYS A 583 24.64 15.90 -9.33
N LYS A 584 25.67 15.14 -9.57
CA LYS A 584 26.45 15.20 -10.83
C LYS A 584 25.94 14.11 -11.76
N ILE A 585 25.57 14.52 -12.98
CA ILE A 585 25.17 13.61 -14.05
C ILE A 585 26.19 13.75 -15.15
N ASN A 586 26.95 12.69 -15.43
CA ASN A 586 27.82 12.58 -16.60
C ASN A 586 27.13 11.74 -17.70
N ASN A 587 27.74 11.74 -18.90
CA ASN A 587 27.17 11.01 -20.05
C ASN A 587 27.10 9.49 -19.84
N GLU A 588 27.97 8.91 -19.03
CA GLU A 588 28.00 7.47 -18.71
C GLU A 588 26.85 7.06 -17.81
N PHE A 589 26.36 7.96 -16.94
CA PHE A 589 25.19 7.73 -16.09
C PHE A 589 23.95 7.33 -16.90
N PHE A 590 23.77 7.89 -18.09
CA PHE A 590 22.59 7.65 -18.93
C PHE A 590 22.69 6.38 -19.79
N LEU A 591 23.85 5.78 -19.94
CA LEU A 591 24.03 4.70 -20.90
C LEU A 591 24.07 3.29 -20.30
N SER A 592 24.51 3.14 -19.05
CA SER A 592 24.80 1.80 -18.51
C SER A 592 23.97 1.37 -17.30
N ASP A 593 23.56 2.29 -16.43
CA ASP A 593 23.14 1.91 -15.08
C ASP A 593 21.62 1.70 -14.93
N ILE A 594 20.80 2.18 -15.88
CA ILE A 594 19.34 2.08 -15.79
C ILE A 594 18.77 1.54 -17.11
N THR A 595 19.09 0.32 -17.39
CA THR A 595 18.58 -0.45 -18.53
C THR A 595 18.05 -1.79 -18.05
N THR A 596 17.19 -2.44 -18.81
CA THR A 596 16.64 -3.75 -18.47
C THR A 596 17.14 -4.83 -19.41
N SER A 597 17.17 -6.09 -18.96
CA SER A 597 17.64 -7.19 -19.79
C SER A 597 16.64 -7.53 -20.89
N TYR A 598 17.10 -7.54 -22.14
CA TYR A 598 16.30 -7.96 -23.28
C TYR A 598 15.99 -9.45 -23.27
N SER A 599 16.93 -10.27 -22.83
CA SER A 599 16.74 -11.72 -22.70
C SER A 599 15.66 -12.05 -21.66
N VAL A 600 15.62 -11.34 -20.52
CA VAL A 600 14.56 -11.48 -19.50
C VAL A 600 13.21 -11.02 -20.08
N TYR A 601 13.14 -9.89 -20.76
CA TYR A 601 11.93 -9.44 -21.44
C TYR A 601 11.40 -10.48 -22.44
N LYS A 602 12.25 -11.01 -23.32
CA LYS A 602 11.87 -12.04 -24.29
C LYS A 602 11.29 -13.29 -23.63
N LYS A 603 11.92 -13.76 -22.57
CA LYS A 603 11.43 -14.91 -21.79
C LYS A 603 10.07 -14.63 -21.18
N ARG A 604 9.90 -13.48 -20.55
CA ARG A 604 8.68 -13.03 -19.86
C ARG A 604 7.51 -12.83 -20.82
N SER A 605 7.77 -12.30 -21.99
CA SER A 605 6.76 -11.99 -23.02
C SER A 605 6.51 -13.15 -24.01
N SER A 606 7.22 -14.27 -23.90
CA SER A 606 7.19 -15.38 -24.86
C SER A 606 5.80 -15.96 -25.08
N SER A 607 4.95 -16.02 -24.06
CA SER A 607 3.57 -16.49 -24.16
C SER A 607 2.70 -15.58 -25.05
N THR A 608 2.89 -14.27 -24.93
CA THR A 608 2.18 -13.29 -25.78
C THR A 608 2.69 -13.34 -27.22
N PHE A 609 4.01 -13.43 -27.44
CA PHE A 609 4.58 -13.60 -28.77
C PHE A 609 4.01 -14.84 -29.45
N LYS A 610 4.03 -16.00 -28.77
CA LYS A 610 3.48 -17.26 -29.29
C LYS A 610 1.99 -17.11 -29.65
N LEU A 611 1.20 -16.42 -28.81
CA LEU A 611 -0.21 -16.18 -29.10
C LEU A 611 -0.38 -15.31 -30.35
N PHE A 612 0.27 -14.15 -30.42
CA PHE A 612 0.09 -13.21 -31.52
C PHE A 612 0.65 -13.75 -32.85
N ASP A 613 1.80 -14.44 -32.80
CA ASP A 613 2.41 -15.09 -33.98
C ASP A 613 1.56 -16.27 -34.52
N SER A 614 0.74 -16.90 -33.67
CA SER A 614 -0.15 -18.00 -34.08
C SER A 614 -1.37 -17.57 -34.91
N ILE A 615 -1.59 -16.24 -35.04
CA ILE A 615 -2.71 -15.70 -35.80
C ILE A 615 -2.19 -15.30 -37.18
N ASP A 616 -2.45 -16.17 -38.16
CA ASP A 616 -2.06 -15.94 -39.57
C ASP A 616 -3.25 -15.35 -40.35
N ASN A 617 -3.14 -14.05 -40.70
CA ASN A 617 -4.14 -13.33 -41.45
C ASN A 617 -3.53 -12.06 -42.06
N GLU A 618 -3.79 -11.78 -43.33
CA GLU A 618 -3.23 -10.64 -44.08
C GLU A 618 -3.71 -9.27 -43.57
N ASN A 619 -4.82 -9.23 -42.87
CA ASN A 619 -5.38 -8.01 -42.28
C ASN A 619 -4.85 -7.74 -40.87
N ILE A 620 -3.85 -8.51 -40.40
CA ILE A 620 -3.23 -8.34 -39.09
C ILE A 620 -1.79 -7.82 -39.23
N TYR A 621 -1.58 -6.61 -38.77
CA TYR A 621 -0.31 -5.89 -38.77
C TYR A 621 0.30 -5.95 -37.36
N ARG A 622 1.64 -6.01 -37.30
CA ARG A 622 2.36 -6.20 -36.04
C ARG A 622 3.27 -5.03 -35.76
N VAL A 623 3.21 -4.49 -34.54
CA VAL A 623 4.09 -3.43 -34.04
C VAL A 623 4.89 -3.98 -32.86
N TYR A 624 6.22 -3.84 -32.93
CA TYR A 624 7.15 -4.37 -31.94
C TYR A 624 7.83 -3.23 -31.16
N PRO A 625 7.30 -2.80 -29.99
CA PRO A 625 7.93 -1.75 -29.19
C PRO A 625 9.39 -2.06 -28.80
N SER A 626 9.73 -3.35 -28.68
CA SER A 626 11.10 -3.76 -28.38
C SER A 626 12.11 -3.31 -29.44
N SER A 627 11.70 -3.11 -30.69
CA SER A 627 12.63 -2.67 -31.76
C SER A 627 13.21 -1.28 -31.54
N ILE A 628 12.50 -0.42 -30.79
CA ILE A 628 12.95 0.96 -30.51
C ILE A 628 13.58 1.13 -29.14
N PHE A 629 13.40 0.17 -28.24
CA PHE A 629 13.95 0.25 -26.89
C PHE A 629 15.11 -0.73 -26.66
N CYS A 630 15.10 -1.91 -27.30
CA CYS A 630 16.04 -2.99 -27.01
C CYS A 630 17.05 -3.19 -28.12
N ASN A 631 18.28 -3.57 -27.77
CA ASN A 631 19.40 -3.74 -28.70
C ASN A 631 19.69 -2.49 -29.57
N THR A 632 19.38 -1.32 -29.07
CA THR A 632 19.61 -0.06 -29.78
C THR A 632 21.00 0.51 -29.48
N SER A 633 21.23 0.94 -28.26
CA SER A 633 22.50 1.54 -27.80
C SER A 633 23.39 0.56 -27.05
N ILE A 634 22.81 -0.46 -26.44
CA ILE A 634 23.53 -1.45 -25.63
C ILE A 634 23.04 -2.85 -26.02
N TYR A 635 23.98 -3.76 -26.29
CA TYR A 635 23.68 -5.14 -26.65
C TYR A 635 22.97 -5.87 -25.48
N ASP A 636 21.95 -6.66 -25.79
CA ASP A 636 21.05 -7.41 -24.89
C ASP A 636 20.42 -6.57 -23.76
N ARG A 637 20.31 -5.24 -23.96
CA ARG A 637 19.65 -4.34 -23.00
C ARG A 637 18.57 -3.52 -23.70
N CYS A 638 17.55 -3.14 -22.92
CA CYS A 638 16.51 -2.22 -23.32
C CYS A 638 16.70 -0.90 -22.58
N ILE A 639 16.74 0.21 -23.31
CA ILE A 639 16.90 1.55 -22.74
C ILE A 639 15.61 2.04 -22.10
N THR A 640 15.74 2.77 -21.01
CA THR A 640 14.61 3.30 -20.24
C THR A 640 14.50 4.82 -20.33
N HIS A 641 15.54 5.47 -20.82
CA HIS A 641 15.65 6.92 -20.96
C HIS A 641 16.80 7.27 -21.92
N ASP A 642 16.87 8.54 -22.30
CA ASP A 642 18.05 9.16 -22.91
C ASP A 642 18.55 10.35 -22.06
N LYS A 643 19.34 11.23 -22.62
CA LYS A 643 19.90 12.40 -21.93
C LYS A 643 18.84 13.45 -21.55
N GLU A 644 17.69 13.45 -22.25
CA GLU A 644 16.68 14.49 -22.12
C GLU A 644 15.34 13.98 -21.59
N TYR A 645 15.01 12.71 -21.86
CA TYR A 645 13.69 12.16 -21.63
C TYR A 645 13.72 10.80 -20.95
N ILE A 646 12.77 10.57 -20.06
CA ILE A 646 12.43 9.24 -19.58
C ILE A 646 11.38 8.61 -20.52
N TYR A 647 11.46 7.29 -20.74
CA TYR A 647 10.50 6.57 -21.58
C TYR A 647 9.41 5.86 -20.81
N TYR A 648 9.51 5.85 -19.47
CA TYR A 648 8.56 5.21 -18.57
C TYR A 648 8.12 6.16 -17.47
N SER A 649 6.80 6.17 -17.16
CA SER A 649 6.21 6.92 -16.05
C SER A 649 6.39 6.22 -14.71
N ASP A 650 6.56 4.91 -14.75
CA ASP A 650 6.79 4.03 -13.61
C ASP A 650 7.70 2.86 -14.00
N ASP A 651 7.33 1.63 -13.69
CA ASP A 651 8.07 0.40 -13.99
C ASP A 651 7.64 -0.31 -15.29
N ASN A 652 6.50 0.06 -15.86
CA ASN A 652 5.96 -0.64 -17.02
C ASN A 652 5.14 0.24 -18.00
N HIS A 653 4.61 1.37 -17.53
CA HIS A 653 3.84 2.28 -18.39
C HIS A 653 4.75 3.25 -19.13
N PRO A 654 4.63 3.36 -20.46
CA PRO A 654 5.35 4.39 -21.21
C PRO A 654 5.00 5.79 -20.72
N SER A 655 6.00 6.66 -20.64
CA SER A 655 5.81 8.11 -20.50
C SER A 655 5.23 8.71 -21.78
N GLY A 656 4.90 10.00 -21.78
CA GLY A 656 4.50 10.70 -23.00
C GLY A 656 5.51 10.53 -24.14
N LYS A 657 6.82 10.59 -23.83
CA LYS A 657 7.88 10.40 -24.83
C LYS A 657 8.07 8.94 -25.25
N GLY A 658 7.90 8.01 -24.32
CA GLY A 658 7.87 6.57 -24.63
C GLY A 658 6.68 6.22 -25.54
N ALA A 659 5.51 6.75 -25.24
CA ALA A 659 4.31 6.59 -26.06
C ALA A 659 4.48 7.19 -27.47
N GLU A 660 5.06 8.38 -27.58
CA GLU A 660 5.38 9.01 -28.87
C GLU A 660 6.22 8.09 -29.75
N LYS A 661 7.26 7.47 -29.20
CA LYS A 661 8.12 6.52 -29.94
C LYS A 661 7.34 5.30 -30.45
N ILE A 662 6.51 4.71 -29.60
CA ILE A 662 5.67 3.55 -29.96
C ILE A 662 4.64 3.96 -31.02
N ASN A 663 4.02 5.12 -30.86
CA ASN A 663 3.02 5.63 -31.78
C ASN A 663 3.59 5.94 -33.16
N ASN A 664 4.87 6.28 -33.29
CA ASN A 664 5.52 6.40 -34.59
C ASN A 664 5.44 5.08 -35.39
N LEU A 665 5.73 3.95 -34.73
CA LEU A 665 5.60 2.63 -35.35
C LEU A 665 4.15 2.30 -35.73
N ILE A 666 3.19 2.67 -34.87
CA ILE A 666 1.76 2.48 -35.16
C ILE A 666 1.33 3.30 -36.38
N LEU A 667 1.74 4.57 -36.45
CA LEU A 667 1.39 5.45 -37.57
C LEU A 667 2.06 5.02 -38.88
N GLU A 668 3.27 4.45 -38.82
CA GLU A 668 3.90 3.82 -39.98
C GLU A 668 3.06 2.65 -40.49
N LYS A 669 2.52 1.81 -39.60
CA LYS A 669 1.64 0.73 -40.00
C LYS A 669 0.29 1.22 -40.55
N ILE A 670 -0.28 2.29 -39.99
CA ILE A 670 -1.48 2.91 -40.58
C ILE A 670 -1.24 3.38 -41.99
N LYS A 671 -0.10 4.04 -42.25
CA LYS A 671 0.28 4.46 -43.61
C LYS A 671 0.53 3.29 -44.59
N GLU A 672 1.05 2.17 -44.06
CA GLU A 672 1.18 0.93 -44.82
C GLU A 672 -0.18 0.38 -45.25
N ILE A 673 -1.13 0.32 -44.30
CA ILE A 673 -2.51 -0.13 -44.53
C ILE A 673 -3.23 0.72 -45.59
N GLU A 674 -2.99 2.03 -45.67
CA GLU A 674 -3.64 2.94 -46.60
C GLU A 674 -3.08 2.86 -48.05
N LYS A 675 -1.90 2.28 -48.23
CA LYS A 675 -1.30 2.10 -49.53
C LYS A 675 -1.86 0.89 -50.28
N PHE A 676 -2.53 0.03 -49.56
CA PHE A 676 -3.21 -1.16 -50.12
C PHE A 676 -4.75 -0.97 -50.12
#